data_ecdf88d92c59eeacb868fc90d8e00962
#
_entry.id   ecdf88d92c59eeacb868fc90d8e00962
#
_cell.length_a   1.000
_cell.length_b   1.000
_cell.length_c   1.000
_cell.angle_alpha   90.00
_cell.angle_beta   90.00
_cell.angle_gamma   90.00
#
_symmetry.space_group_name_H-M   'P 1'
#
loop_
_entity.id
_entity.type
_entity.pdbx_description
1 polymer ?
#
loop_
_entity_poly.entity_id
_entity_poly.type
_entity_poly.pdbx_seq_one_letter_code
_entity_poly.pdbx_strand_id
1 'polypeptide(L)'
;MKKPLLLLSFLITTCSAVYAQSYNEKAAEIQKTVWGNATPEFSLKEVPAKYANESAVILAQSYNIQRTSNLKFKFLIVTASIANRVTRVSTLHERVKINDKSALERYSTLEYQKKLDKSMSFLIAKINDVHNTYIGAKIIKPGGQETVVNTGEEVLLKNTGKDQKGKLAIPGLQVGDILDYYISNNDLSENAMEDSYKKNDQVYVLADEYPILNYSLYFQFNSKTSVYYIAANGAPKLEESTLPNGDLVYKLSKKELPKYQSQKWVSVYRQYPYIEISSAAKSKMMSMGNPTAKAGGLTANKELFQTFFHEVNNPIDEEPKKIMKDYFDSKKNLKAAPLDSSMKILYDAWKLRLFGNFDKDDVDDLKALNYRTAKGTIATINMSRLLTDMDIVHEVLLVCSRNTSSLDNVFNFSDLDAVIRISNGNKPLYMCFDDAVTHFNEIPAKFQGEKAISLVPKRKSATKYVFDEMNTTIPMVSADKNHVEVKVEVSLLADMQKLKVQRLVKQTGYMRHDGQKSLLSAMDIDNGLMELVKGAPLAKRLSKNYETKKSADAFLGGMGKSQVEVRKSFMDEAQEQFGQEPVQISDYKVINPALENNKPVFEFSSTVILNNLVKKAGNSYILDAGKLTGSFVQLDENDRKRTLDIYMPAARSLTFKINLAIPQGYQAKGVEELNTKKANKTGSFTSSATVKGNVLSIIVSRVYAGNFEKAADWPLVTELVDAAFAFNNQKILLEK
;
A
#
# COMPACT_ATOMS: atom_id res chain seq x y z
N MET A 1 61.33 40.66 9.47
CA MET A 1 60.42 39.56 9.07
C MET A 1 59.73 38.97 10.28
N LYS A 2 58.72 39.64 10.85
CA LYS A 2 57.89 39.13 11.97
C LYS A 2 56.50 39.83 12.01
N LYS A 3 55.75 39.81 10.91
CA LYS A 3 54.39 40.41 10.87
C LYS A 3 53.31 39.69 10.00
N PRO A 4 53.44 38.44 9.57
CA PRO A 4 52.23 37.78 9.02
C PRO A 4 51.57 36.74 9.94
N LEU A 5 52.11 36.47 11.13
CA LEU A 5 51.55 35.38 11.99
C LEU A 5 50.40 35.84 12.92
N LEU A 6 50.23 37.16 13.12
CA LEU A 6 49.17 37.71 13.96
C LEU A 6 47.83 37.92 13.23
N LEU A 7 47.81 37.96 11.89
CA LEU A 7 46.59 38.06 11.14
C LEU A 7 45.85 36.71 10.92
N LEU A 8 46.60 35.59 11.04
CA LEU A 8 46.02 34.25 10.90
C LEU A 8 45.34 33.79 12.20
N SER A 9 45.77 34.28 13.34
CA SER A 9 45.18 33.97 14.67
C SER A 9 43.84 34.68 14.92
N PHE A 10 43.59 35.83 14.25
CA PHE A 10 42.35 36.59 14.41
C PHE A 10 41.23 36.14 13.49
N LEU A 11 41.55 35.36 12.42
CA LEU A 11 40.53 34.76 11.55
C LEU A 11 40.00 33.42 12.09
N ILE A 12 40.65 32.81 13.09
CA ILE A 12 40.25 31.54 13.67
C ILE A 12 39.29 31.69 14.85
N THR A 13 39.20 32.91 15.44
CA THR A 13 38.37 33.16 16.63
C THR A 13 36.96 33.69 16.32
N THR A 14 36.59 33.88 15.05
CA THR A 14 35.20 34.19 14.66
C THR A 14 34.43 33.02 14.05
N CYS A 15 34.91 31.78 14.22
CA CYS A 15 34.02 30.65 14.10
C CYS A 15 33.01 30.74 15.26
N SER A 16 31.90 31.45 15.03
CA SER A 16 30.70 31.39 15.83
C SER A 16 30.44 29.94 16.19
N ALA A 17 30.62 29.59 17.45
CA ALA A 17 30.10 28.36 18.01
C ALA A 17 28.60 28.38 17.80
N VAL A 18 28.13 27.77 16.72
CA VAL A 18 26.73 27.37 16.58
C VAL A 18 26.55 26.29 17.64
N TYR A 19 26.14 26.70 18.82
CA TYR A 19 25.69 25.77 19.85
C TYR A 19 24.56 24.96 19.23
N ALA A 20 24.80 23.66 19.04
CA ALA A 20 23.72 22.75 18.72
C ALA A 20 22.74 22.80 19.90
N GLN A 21 21.58 23.41 19.70
CA GLN A 21 20.53 23.50 20.70
C GLN A 21 20.17 22.10 21.15
N SER A 22 20.09 21.86 22.47
CA SER A 22 19.75 20.56 23.02
C SER A 22 18.32 20.17 22.61
N TYR A 23 18.04 18.86 22.57
CA TYR A 23 16.69 18.37 22.28
C TYR A 23 15.62 19.02 23.18
N ASN A 24 15.92 19.13 24.48
CA ASN A 24 14.99 19.70 25.46
C ASN A 24 14.76 21.21 25.26
N GLU A 25 15.79 21.96 24.94
CA GLU A 25 15.67 23.39 24.63
C GLU A 25 14.78 23.61 23.38
N LYS A 26 15.00 22.77 22.34
CA LYS A 26 14.17 22.84 21.12
C LYS A 26 12.74 22.40 21.39
N ALA A 27 12.53 21.40 22.22
CA ALA A 27 11.18 20.98 22.65
C ALA A 27 10.44 22.10 23.37
N ALA A 28 11.12 22.81 24.29
CA ALA A 28 10.53 23.96 25.02
C ALA A 28 10.21 25.13 24.09
N GLU A 29 11.08 25.44 23.13
CA GLU A 29 10.82 26.46 22.10
C GLU A 29 9.58 26.14 21.26
N ILE A 30 9.47 24.89 20.79
CA ILE A 30 8.33 24.42 19.99
C ILE A 30 7.05 24.48 20.83
N GLN A 31 7.08 24.00 22.06
CA GLN A 31 5.95 24.06 22.98
C GLN A 31 5.45 25.48 23.16
N LYS A 32 6.35 26.42 23.43
CA LYS A 32 6.02 27.84 23.57
C LYS A 32 5.43 28.41 22.26
N THR A 33 5.97 28.01 21.12
CA THR A 33 5.49 28.48 19.81
C THR A 33 4.10 27.96 19.49
N VAL A 34 3.85 26.65 19.69
CA VAL A 34 2.57 26.01 19.33
C VAL A 34 1.44 26.54 20.23
N TRP A 35 1.62 26.51 21.54
CA TRP A 35 0.56 26.96 22.46
C TRP A 35 0.48 28.47 22.62
N GLY A 36 1.59 29.19 22.46
CA GLY A 36 1.60 30.67 22.53
C GLY A 36 1.03 31.36 21.32
N ASN A 37 1.08 30.72 20.14
CA ASN A 37 0.55 31.23 18.87
C ASN A 37 -0.71 30.50 18.41
N ALA A 38 -1.38 29.74 19.32
CA ALA A 38 -2.61 29.04 19.01
C ALA A 38 -3.71 30.03 18.57
N THR A 39 -4.42 29.69 17.50
CA THR A 39 -5.56 30.48 17.01
C THR A 39 -6.77 30.36 17.95
N PRO A 40 -7.76 31.27 17.86
CA PRO A 40 -8.94 31.23 18.72
C PRO A 40 -9.69 29.91 18.72
N GLU A 41 -9.65 29.14 17.63
CA GLU A 41 -10.28 27.82 17.50
C GLU A 41 -9.73 26.81 18.53
N PHE A 42 -8.47 26.97 18.95
CA PHE A 42 -7.84 26.17 19.99
C PHE A 42 -8.25 26.57 21.43
N SER A 43 -9.15 27.54 21.58
CA SER A 43 -9.77 27.86 22.87
C SER A 43 -11.16 27.21 23.07
N LEU A 44 -11.71 26.56 22.03
CA LEU A 44 -13.01 25.91 22.09
C LEU A 44 -13.03 24.76 23.10
N LYS A 45 -14.14 24.66 23.84
CA LYS A 45 -14.38 23.63 24.88
C LYS A 45 -15.67 22.85 24.66
N GLU A 46 -16.61 23.40 23.89
CA GLU A 46 -17.94 22.84 23.71
C GLU A 46 -18.08 22.14 22.36
N VAL A 47 -18.88 21.11 22.38
CA VAL A 47 -19.24 20.31 21.19
C VAL A 47 -20.69 20.65 20.82
N PRO A 48 -20.98 20.99 19.56
CA PRO A 48 -22.34 21.17 19.09
C PRO A 48 -23.21 19.93 19.32
N ALA A 49 -24.49 20.12 19.68
CA ALA A 49 -25.40 19.03 20.03
C ALA A 49 -25.51 17.94 18.95
N LYS A 50 -25.35 18.29 17.67
CA LYS A 50 -25.39 17.31 16.57
C LYS A 50 -24.28 16.26 16.62
N TYR A 51 -23.21 16.52 17.37
CA TYR A 51 -22.06 15.60 17.55
C TYR A 51 -22.03 14.96 18.94
N ALA A 52 -23.08 15.10 19.74
CA ALA A 52 -23.14 14.59 21.12
C ALA A 52 -22.95 13.07 21.22
N ASN A 53 -23.31 12.33 20.17
CA ASN A 53 -23.19 10.86 20.10
C ASN A 53 -21.87 10.36 19.46
N GLU A 54 -20.97 11.25 19.07
CA GLU A 54 -19.67 10.85 18.53
C GLU A 54 -18.71 10.47 19.67
N SER A 55 -17.95 9.41 19.49
CA SER A 55 -16.95 8.93 20.48
C SER A 55 -15.92 10.00 20.83
N ALA A 56 -15.53 10.80 19.85
CA ALA A 56 -14.72 12.01 20.01
C ALA A 56 -15.13 13.08 19.00
N VAL A 57 -14.76 14.33 19.29
CA VAL A 57 -14.91 15.44 18.34
C VAL A 57 -13.62 16.26 18.35
N ILE A 58 -13.02 16.41 17.20
CA ILE A 58 -11.84 17.27 17.01
C ILE A 58 -12.32 18.72 16.93
N LEU A 59 -12.09 19.48 18.01
CA LEU A 59 -12.52 20.88 18.13
C LEU A 59 -11.72 21.78 17.20
N ALA A 60 -10.40 21.53 17.09
CA ALA A 60 -9.51 22.21 16.17
C ALA A 60 -8.37 21.28 15.76
N GLN A 61 -8.01 21.30 14.48
CA GLN A 61 -6.84 20.62 13.94
C GLN A 61 -6.12 21.55 12.98
N SER A 62 -4.82 21.71 13.16
CA SER A 62 -4.00 22.51 12.27
C SER A 62 -2.73 21.79 11.87
N TYR A 63 -2.38 21.92 10.59
CA TYR A 63 -1.09 21.52 10.06
C TYR A 63 -0.30 22.78 9.66
N ASN A 64 0.87 22.96 10.24
CA ASN A 64 1.80 24.05 9.92
C ASN A 64 3.09 23.45 9.37
N ILE A 65 3.35 23.70 8.09
CA ILE A 65 4.49 23.16 7.38
C ILE A 65 5.36 24.30 6.89
N GLN A 66 6.61 24.32 7.30
CA GLN A 66 7.60 25.29 6.86
C GLN A 66 8.78 24.55 6.23
N ARG A 67 9.18 24.97 5.03
CA ARG A 67 10.34 24.42 4.32
C ARG A 67 11.25 25.52 3.85
N THR A 68 12.53 25.37 4.19
CA THR A 68 13.59 26.25 3.67
C THR A 68 14.61 25.42 2.90
N SER A 69 15.05 25.94 1.77
CA SER A 69 16.12 25.37 0.95
C SER A 69 17.22 26.39 0.77
N ASN A 70 18.45 26.06 1.19
CA ASN A 70 19.59 26.94 1.12
C ASN A 70 20.83 26.19 0.64
N LEU A 71 21.67 26.85 -0.14
CA LEU A 71 22.99 26.35 -0.50
C LEU A 71 23.94 26.44 0.70
N LYS A 72 24.63 25.34 0.99
CA LYS A 72 25.66 25.25 2.02
C LYS A 72 26.99 24.87 1.37
N PHE A 73 27.99 25.69 1.59
CA PHE A 73 29.36 25.37 1.21
C PHE A 73 29.96 24.42 2.25
N LYS A 74 30.45 23.28 1.83
CA LYS A 74 31.20 22.32 2.64
C LYS A 74 32.66 22.39 2.23
N PHE A 75 33.53 22.77 3.15
CA PHE A 75 34.97 22.74 2.98
C PHE A 75 35.48 21.37 3.46
N LEU A 76 36.07 20.63 2.58
CA LEU A 76 36.77 19.37 2.85
C LEU A 76 38.26 19.66 2.85
N ILE A 77 39.06 18.81 3.49
CA ILE A 77 40.50 19.07 3.69
C ILE A 77 41.22 19.38 2.37
N VAL A 78 40.77 18.86 1.26
CA VAL A 78 41.40 19.01 -0.08
C VAL A 78 40.45 19.55 -1.14
N THR A 79 39.12 19.58 -0.90
CA THR A 79 38.12 20.03 -1.90
C THR A 79 37.02 20.82 -1.22
N ALA A 80 36.33 21.66 -1.99
CA ALA A 80 35.10 22.33 -1.56
C ALA A 80 33.92 21.73 -2.35
N SER A 81 32.80 21.47 -1.68
CA SER A 81 31.55 21.03 -2.30
C SER A 81 30.40 21.94 -1.92
N ILE A 82 29.42 22.01 -2.78
CA ILE A 82 28.17 22.73 -2.52
C ILE A 82 27.10 21.68 -2.27
N ALA A 83 26.44 21.74 -1.10
CA ALA A 83 25.30 20.90 -0.78
C ALA A 83 24.03 21.78 -0.69
N ASN A 84 22.90 21.21 -1.06
CA ASN A 84 21.62 21.82 -0.76
C ASN A 84 21.20 21.40 0.66
N ARG A 85 20.99 22.39 1.54
CA ARG A 85 20.49 22.16 2.89
C ARG A 85 19.00 22.46 2.91
N VAL A 86 18.21 21.43 3.12
CA VAL A 86 16.76 21.51 3.26
C VAL A 86 16.41 21.30 4.72
N THR A 87 15.65 22.22 5.29
CA THR A 87 15.04 22.06 6.60
C THR A 87 13.54 22.12 6.43
N ARG A 88 12.84 21.13 6.98
CA ARG A 88 11.39 21.08 7.00
C ARG A 88 10.91 20.92 8.44
N VAL A 89 10.00 21.79 8.83
CA VAL A 89 9.25 21.66 10.09
C VAL A 89 7.80 21.40 9.74
N SER A 90 7.24 20.34 10.26
CA SER A 90 5.83 19.95 10.05
C SER A 90 5.19 19.70 11.41
N THR A 91 4.29 20.58 11.81
CA THR A 91 3.61 20.53 13.09
C THR A 91 2.13 20.26 12.89
N LEU A 92 1.65 19.12 13.42
CA LEU A 92 0.24 18.86 13.71
C LEU A 92 -0.04 19.42 15.10
N HIS A 93 -1.09 20.23 15.24
CA HIS A 93 -1.66 20.64 16.52
C HIS A 93 -3.14 20.26 16.51
N GLU A 94 -3.56 19.48 17.49
CA GLU A 94 -4.93 18.94 17.59
C GLU A 94 -5.50 19.13 18.98
N ARG A 95 -6.77 19.52 19.02
CA ARG A 95 -7.56 19.65 20.23
C ARG A 95 -8.81 18.79 20.09
N VAL A 96 -8.93 17.75 20.91
CA VAL A 96 -9.98 16.73 20.79
C VAL A 96 -10.74 16.56 22.10
N LYS A 97 -12.06 16.51 22.02
CA LYS A 97 -12.98 16.20 23.13
C LYS A 97 -13.20 14.69 23.16
N ILE A 98 -12.99 14.09 24.34
CA ILE A 98 -13.15 12.66 24.59
C ILE A 98 -14.55 12.41 25.14
N ASN A 99 -15.41 11.73 24.41
CA ASN A 99 -16.80 11.55 24.81
C ASN A 99 -17.12 10.15 25.37
N ASP A 100 -16.31 9.12 25.01
CA ASP A 100 -16.52 7.76 25.48
C ASP A 100 -15.21 6.99 25.72
N LYS A 101 -15.36 5.71 26.12
CA LYS A 101 -14.22 4.82 26.41
C LYS A 101 -13.41 4.46 25.16
N SER A 102 -14.02 4.34 23.99
CA SER A 102 -13.32 4.01 22.75
C SER A 102 -12.36 5.13 22.37
N ALA A 103 -12.82 6.38 22.40
CA ALA A 103 -11.95 7.54 22.20
C ALA A 103 -10.89 7.67 23.31
N LEU A 104 -11.23 7.36 24.56
CA LEU A 104 -10.26 7.35 25.65
C LEU A 104 -9.14 6.35 25.37
N GLU A 105 -9.44 5.13 24.96
CA GLU A 105 -8.44 4.12 24.59
C GLU A 105 -7.57 4.61 23.42
N ARG A 106 -8.19 5.17 22.38
CA ARG A 106 -7.48 5.70 21.19
C ARG A 106 -6.47 6.79 21.55
N TYR A 107 -6.81 7.70 22.45
CA TYR A 107 -6.00 8.86 22.82
C TYR A 107 -5.19 8.70 24.13
N SER A 108 -5.30 7.56 24.81
CA SER A 108 -4.56 7.29 26.04
C SER A 108 -3.05 7.20 25.85
N THR A 109 -2.60 7.00 24.61
CA THR A 109 -1.19 6.93 24.26
C THR A 109 -0.96 7.56 22.88
N LEU A 110 0.18 8.23 22.71
CA LEU A 110 0.66 8.77 21.43
C LEU A 110 1.97 8.09 21.05
N GLU A 111 1.99 7.44 19.89
CA GLU A 111 3.19 6.77 19.34
C GLU A 111 3.81 7.62 18.21
N TYR A 112 5.14 7.74 18.19
CA TYR A 112 5.83 8.58 17.22
C TYR A 112 7.27 8.14 16.97
N GLN A 113 7.82 8.53 15.82
CA GLN A 113 9.24 8.35 15.50
C GLN A 113 10.04 9.45 16.18
N LYS A 114 10.64 9.21 17.34
CA LYS A 114 11.34 10.25 18.10
C LYS A 114 12.58 10.78 17.37
N LYS A 115 13.39 9.85 16.83
CA LYS A 115 14.58 10.18 16.06
C LYS A 115 14.81 9.15 14.96
N LEU A 116 15.24 9.62 13.80
CA LEU A 116 15.76 8.76 12.74
C LEU A 116 16.94 9.48 12.09
N ASP A 117 18.14 8.92 12.24
CA ASP A 117 19.39 9.48 11.72
C ASP A 117 19.95 8.52 10.65
N LYS A 118 19.75 8.89 9.39
CA LYS A 118 20.27 8.20 8.20
C LYS A 118 21.56 8.83 7.67
N SER A 119 22.19 9.69 8.46
CA SER A 119 23.44 10.35 8.04
C SER A 119 24.53 9.33 7.74
N MET A 120 25.23 9.55 6.62
CA MET A 120 26.33 8.73 6.17
C MET A 120 27.62 9.54 6.14
N SER A 121 28.73 8.93 6.51
CA SER A 121 30.05 9.54 6.44
C SER A 121 30.93 8.74 5.52
N PHE A 122 31.49 9.40 4.50
CA PHE A 122 32.52 8.89 3.61
C PHE A 122 33.85 9.55 3.95
N LEU A 123 34.97 8.98 3.50
CA LEU A 123 36.32 9.52 3.75
C LEU A 123 36.44 11.02 3.46
N ILE A 124 35.67 11.55 2.50
CA ILE A 124 35.76 12.92 2.02
C ILE A 124 34.44 13.71 2.10
N ALA A 125 33.35 13.12 2.55
CA ALA A 125 32.05 13.80 2.61
C ALA A 125 31.16 13.26 3.74
N LYS A 126 30.41 14.15 4.38
CA LYS A 126 29.34 13.79 5.32
C LYS A 126 28.01 14.24 4.76
N ILE A 127 27.07 13.30 4.61
CA ILE A 127 25.68 13.55 4.26
C ILE A 127 24.89 13.51 5.57
N ASN A 128 24.26 14.62 5.93
CA ASN A 128 23.37 14.67 7.07
C ASN A 128 21.93 14.44 6.60
N ASP A 129 21.25 13.46 7.20
CA ASP A 129 19.83 13.18 7.00
C ASP A 129 19.25 12.79 8.37
N VAL A 130 18.65 13.76 9.04
CA VAL A 130 18.21 13.63 10.43
C VAL A 130 16.77 14.06 10.57
N HIS A 131 15.97 13.20 11.15
CA HIS A 131 14.59 13.45 11.56
C HIS A 131 14.51 13.45 13.08
N ASN A 132 13.91 14.48 13.66
CA ASN A 132 13.57 14.54 15.09
C ASN A 132 12.11 14.95 15.24
N THR A 133 11.41 14.27 16.14
CA THR A 133 10.03 14.62 16.49
C THR A 133 9.98 15.14 17.92
N TYR A 134 9.23 16.20 18.11
CA TYR A 134 8.92 16.83 19.38
C TYR A 134 7.41 16.73 19.63
N ILE A 135 7.03 16.32 20.84
CA ILE A 135 5.65 16.11 21.22
C ILE A 135 5.33 16.88 22.50
N GLY A 136 4.12 17.38 22.61
CA GLY A 136 3.58 17.93 23.84
C GLY A 136 2.09 17.63 23.93
N ALA A 137 1.60 17.43 25.14
CA ALA A 137 0.20 17.18 25.41
C ALA A 137 -0.23 17.88 26.71
N LYS A 138 -1.47 18.35 26.76
CA LYS A 138 -2.12 18.85 27.97
C LYS A 138 -3.56 18.37 28.04
N ILE A 139 -4.00 18.07 29.25
CA ILE A 139 -5.37 17.67 29.55
C ILE A 139 -6.12 18.90 30.07
N ILE A 140 -7.31 19.13 29.56
CA ILE A 140 -8.19 20.19 30.00
C ILE A 140 -9.45 19.56 30.56
N LYS A 141 -9.67 19.71 31.86
CA LYS A 141 -10.84 19.18 32.56
C LYS A 141 -12.11 19.95 32.20
N PRO A 142 -13.32 19.39 32.40
CA PRO A 142 -14.56 20.10 32.13
C PRO A 142 -14.66 21.44 32.89
N GLY A 143 -14.06 21.55 34.09
CA GLY A 143 -13.95 22.79 34.86
C GLY A 143 -12.94 23.81 34.35
N GLY A 144 -12.22 23.49 33.27
CA GLY A 144 -11.21 24.39 32.65
C GLY A 144 -9.82 24.29 33.25
N GLN A 145 -9.55 23.44 34.23
CA GLN A 145 -8.22 23.19 34.77
C GLN A 145 -7.35 22.50 33.70
N GLU A 146 -6.16 23.04 33.46
CA GLU A 146 -5.19 22.50 32.50
C GLU A 146 -4.02 21.81 33.23
N THR A 147 -3.64 20.63 32.75
CA THR A 147 -2.47 19.87 33.24
C THR A 147 -1.60 19.47 32.08
N VAL A 148 -0.36 19.94 32.07
CA VAL A 148 0.62 19.55 31.04
C VAL A 148 1.15 18.16 31.35
N VAL A 149 1.18 17.28 30.34
CA VAL A 149 1.71 15.93 30.47
C VAL A 149 3.23 15.97 30.46
N ASN A 150 3.86 15.23 31.38
CA ASN A 150 5.30 15.13 31.43
C ASN A 150 5.83 14.24 30.27
N THR A 151 6.40 14.85 29.24
CA THR A 151 6.96 14.13 28.09
C THR A 151 8.26 13.38 28.42
N GLY A 152 8.90 13.65 29.56
CA GLY A 152 10.08 12.90 30.03
C GLY A 152 9.77 11.46 30.44
N GLU A 153 8.49 11.10 30.62
CA GLU A 153 8.03 9.75 30.99
C GLU A 153 7.70 8.86 29.78
N GLU A 154 8.12 9.25 28.58
CA GLU A 154 7.95 8.43 27.39
C GLU A 154 8.68 7.09 27.48
N VAL A 155 8.10 6.04 26.94
CA VAL A 155 8.73 4.72 26.79
C VAL A 155 9.32 4.61 25.39
N LEU A 156 10.60 4.25 25.29
CA LEU A 156 11.23 3.98 24.00
C LEU A 156 10.95 2.54 23.58
N LEU A 157 10.09 2.34 22.59
CA LEU A 157 9.78 1.03 21.98
C LEU A 157 10.97 0.50 21.16
N LYS A 158 11.78 1.40 20.60
CA LYS A 158 13.02 1.13 19.88
C LYS A 158 14.07 2.18 20.25
N ASN A 159 15.29 1.75 20.54
CA ASN A 159 16.40 2.67 20.84
C ASN A 159 17.73 2.09 20.36
N THR A 160 18.15 2.46 19.15
CA THR A 160 19.47 2.12 18.60
C THR A 160 20.43 3.33 18.59
N GLY A 161 20.05 4.44 19.25
CA GLY A 161 20.77 5.70 19.18
C GLY A 161 20.53 6.51 17.90
N LYS A 162 20.40 5.84 16.76
CA LYS A 162 20.08 6.45 15.46
C LYS A 162 18.61 6.33 15.09
N ASP A 163 17.94 5.31 15.59
CA ASP A 163 16.51 5.05 15.33
C ASP A 163 15.81 4.84 16.68
N GLN A 164 14.94 5.79 17.04
CA GLN A 164 14.21 5.81 18.29
C GLN A 164 12.73 6.00 18.03
N LYS A 165 11.91 5.05 18.51
CA LYS A 165 10.45 5.16 18.53
C LYS A 165 9.98 5.37 19.95
N GLY A 166 9.19 6.42 20.16
CA GLY A 166 8.63 6.80 21.46
C GLY A 166 7.15 6.46 21.55
N LYS A 167 6.72 6.17 22.76
CA LYS A 167 5.30 6.04 23.17
C LYS A 167 5.09 6.87 24.42
N LEU A 168 4.28 7.91 24.31
CA LEU A 168 3.89 8.76 25.43
C LEU A 168 2.52 8.33 25.94
N ALA A 169 2.44 7.92 27.21
CA ALA A 169 1.18 7.74 27.91
C ALA A 169 0.57 9.10 28.29
N ILE A 170 -0.74 9.20 28.32
CA ILE A 170 -1.48 10.39 28.74
C ILE A 170 -2.20 10.09 30.08
N PRO A 171 -1.45 10.08 31.20
CA PRO A 171 -2.02 9.71 32.49
C PRO A 171 -3.03 10.74 32.97
N GLY A 172 -4.13 10.24 33.54
CA GLY A 172 -5.20 11.12 34.07
C GLY A 172 -6.19 11.64 33.03
N LEU A 173 -6.05 11.26 31.75
CA LEU A 173 -7.10 11.50 30.74
C LEU A 173 -8.34 10.68 31.07
N GLN A 174 -9.51 11.29 30.97
CA GLN A 174 -10.80 10.69 31.30
C GLN A 174 -11.87 11.05 30.26
N VAL A 175 -12.93 10.27 30.21
CA VAL A 175 -14.11 10.63 29.43
C VAL A 175 -14.65 11.97 29.93
N GLY A 176 -14.96 12.88 29.04
CA GLY A 176 -15.37 14.26 29.33
C GLY A 176 -14.22 15.28 29.28
N ASP A 177 -12.97 14.86 29.26
CA ASP A 177 -11.82 15.75 29.10
C ASP A 177 -11.62 16.22 27.67
N ILE A 178 -10.78 17.24 27.51
CA ILE A 178 -10.20 17.65 26.24
C ILE A 178 -8.71 17.35 26.30
N LEU A 179 -8.20 16.64 25.27
CA LEU A 179 -6.78 16.51 25.02
C LEU A 179 -6.37 17.54 23.97
N ASP A 180 -5.35 18.35 24.29
CA ASP A 180 -4.74 19.32 23.39
C ASP A 180 -3.28 18.90 23.23
N TYR A 181 -2.89 18.45 22.03
CA TYR A 181 -1.55 17.92 21.79
C TYR A 181 -0.99 18.38 20.46
N TYR A 182 0.33 18.34 20.35
CA TYR A 182 1.02 18.57 19.09
C TYR A 182 2.09 17.52 18.83
N ILE A 183 2.37 17.29 17.57
CA ILE A 183 3.49 16.50 17.06
C ILE A 183 4.22 17.35 16.03
N SER A 184 5.48 17.71 16.31
CA SER A 184 6.31 18.54 15.44
C SER A 184 7.52 17.76 14.93
N ASN A 185 7.54 17.51 13.64
CA ASN A 185 8.61 16.83 12.94
C ASN A 185 9.59 17.84 12.36
N ASN A 186 10.87 17.69 12.68
CA ASN A 186 11.95 18.52 12.18
C ASN A 186 12.91 17.66 11.36
N ASP A 187 12.87 17.86 10.05
CA ASP A 187 13.72 17.14 9.09
C ASP A 187 14.86 18.05 8.63
N LEU A 188 16.07 17.52 8.66
CA LEU A 188 17.26 18.16 8.10
C LEU A 188 17.89 17.21 7.09
N SER A 189 17.98 17.63 5.83
CA SER A 189 18.71 16.93 4.77
C SER A 189 19.79 17.85 4.17
N GLU A 190 21.01 17.32 4.04
CA GLU A 190 22.13 18.00 3.40
C GLU A 190 22.73 17.09 2.34
N ASN A 191 22.23 17.15 1.11
CA ASN A 191 22.71 16.32 0.02
C ASN A 191 23.08 17.15 -1.21
N ALA A 192 24.15 16.76 -1.90
CA ALA A 192 24.60 17.45 -3.12
C ALA A 192 23.76 17.13 -4.37
N MET A 193 23.10 15.97 -4.41
CA MET A 193 22.42 15.47 -5.61
C MET A 193 20.95 15.05 -5.41
N GLU A 194 20.53 14.69 -4.22
CA GLU A 194 19.29 13.92 -4.03
C GLU A 194 18.01 14.77 -3.88
N ASP A 195 18.14 16.02 -3.47
CA ASP A 195 16.98 16.89 -3.19
C ASP A 195 16.26 17.43 -4.43
N SER A 196 16.90 17.33 -5.60
CA SER A 196 16.24 17.69 -6.86
C SER A 196 15.24 16.64 -7.34
N TYR A 197 15.29 15.42 -6.77
CA TYR A 197 14.49 14.26 -7.22
C TYR A 197 13.62 13.62 -6.13
N LYS A 198 13.88 13.86 -4.84
CA LYS A 198 12.98 13.40 -3.77
C LYS A 198 11.75 14.29 -3.75
N LYS A 199 10.68 13.81 -4.33
CA LYS A 199 9.35 14.40 -4.19
C LYS A 199 8.93 14.31 -2.73
N ASN A 200 8.65 15.46 -2.14
CA ASN A 200 8.01 15.56 -0.84
C ASN A 200 6.50 15.72 -1.05
N ASP A 201 5.89 14.75 -1.74
CA ASP A 201 4.46 14.76 -1.95
C ASP A 201 3.76 14.48 -0.62
N GLN A 202 2.81 15.32 -0.27
CA GLN A 202 2.01 15.21 0.93
C GLN A 202 0.54 15.32 0.58
N VAL A 203 -0.25 14.41 1.12
CA VAL A 203 -1.70 14.38 0.93
C VAL A 203 -2.39 14.73 2.24
N TYR A 204 -3.28 15.70 2.17
CA TYR A 204 -4.14 16.14 3.27
C TYR A 204 -5.58 15.89 2.89
N VAL A 205 -6.15 14.80 3.40
CA VAL A 205 -7.55 14.46 3.18
C VAL A 205 -8.42 15.32 4.11
N LEU A 206 -9.48 15.91 3.56
CA LEU A 206 -10.38 16.77 4.32
C LEU A 206 -11.48 15.95 5.00
N ALA A 207 -11.08 14.96 5.78
CA ALA A 207 -11.90 14.11 6.64
C ALA A 207 -10.97 13.38 7.62
N ASP A 208 -11.47 12.94 8.77
CA ASP A 208 -10.70 12.22 9.77
C ASP A 208 -11.56 11.09 10.41
N GLU A 209 -10.97 10.31 11.32
CA GLU A 209 -11.67 9.28 12.09
C GLU A 209 -12.86 9.86 12.86
N TYR A 210 -12.73 11.10 13.34
CA TYR A 210 -13.76 11.86 14.04
C TYR A 210 -14.11 13.16 13.31
N PRO A 211 -15.33 13.72 13.50
CA PRO A 211 -15.66 15.00 12.89
C PRO A 211 -14.75 16.12 13.42
N ILE A 212 -14.33 17.02 12.53
CA ILE A 212 -13.47 18.15 12.85
C ILE A 212 -14.29 19.43 12.74
N LEU A 213 -14.36 20.24 13.81
CA LEU A 213 -15.09 21.49 13.80
C LEU A 213 -14.34 22.63 13.10
N ASN A 214 -13.02 22.68 13.28
CA ASN A 214 -12.16 23.69 12.66
C ASN A 214 -10.88 23.03 12.15
N TYR A 215 -10.62 23.15 10.88
CA TYR A 215 -9.45 22.59 10.21
C TYR A 215 -8.66 23.69 9.51
N SER A 216 -7.34 23.63 9.61
CA SER A 216 -6.46 24.58 8.91
C SER A 216 -5.20 23.91 8.37
N LEU A 217 -4.81 24.34 7.15
CA LEU A 217 -3.51 24.05 6.57
C LEU A 217 -2.77 25.38 6.40
N TYR A 218 -1.50 25.39 6.76
CA TYR A 218 -0.58 26.49 6.53
C TYR A 218 0.74 25.94 6.00
N PHE A 219 1.13 26.39 4.82
CA PHE A 219 2.40 26.06 4.21
C PHE A 219 3.20 27.33 3.96
N GLN A 220 4.47 27.32 4.34
CA GLN A 220 5.42 28.39 4.05
C GLN A 220 6.68 27.83 3.41
N PHE A 221 7.04 28.34 2.27
CA PHE A 221 8.19 27.93 1.50
C PHE A 221 9.05 29.16 1.17
N ASN A 222 10.36 29.05 1.36
CA ASN A 222 11.22 30.16 0.98
C ASN A 222 11.24 30.35 -0.55
N SER A 223 11.62 31.54 -1.01
CA SER A 223 11.63 31.97 -2.42
C SER A 223 12.45 31.07 -3.36
N LYS A 224 13.32 30.20 -2.80
CA LYS A 224 14.15 29.23 -3.54
C LYS A 224 13.45 27.88 -3.73
N THR A 225 12.19 27.74 -3.31
CA THR A 225 11.38 26.54 -3.44
C THR A 225 10.36 26.70 -4.57
N SER A 226 10.21 25.66 -5.39
CA SER A 226 9.09 25.51 -6.32
C SER A 226 8.00 24.68 -5.62
N VAL A 227 6.76 25.13 -5.72
CA VAL A 227 5.61 24.49 -5.06
C VAL A 227 4.56 24.16 -6.12
N TYR A 228 3.98 22.97 -5.99
CA TYR A 228 2.91 22.45 -6.85
C TYR A 228 1.86 21.82 -5.98
N TYR A 229 0.57 21.99 -6.31
CA TYR A 229 -0.50 21.32 -5.58
C TYR A 229 -1.72 21.08 -6.47
N ILE A 230 -2.55 20.12 -6.07
CA ILE A 230 -3.91 19.93 -6.56
C ILE A 230 -4.91 19.99 -5.41
N ALA A 231 -6.10 20.47 -5.73
CA ALA A 231 -7.29 20.38 -4.89
C ALA A 231 -8.28 19.41 -5.57
N ALA A 232 -8.33 18.17 -5.07
CA ALA A 232 -9.04 17.07 -5.71
C ALA A 232 -10.41 16.81 -5.08
N ASN A 233 -11.32 16.19 -5.84
CA ASN A 233 -12.64 15.75 -5.40
C ASN A 233 -13.49 16.85 -4.73
N GLY A 234 -13.37 18.09 -5.23
CA GLY A 234 -14.10 19.24 -4.69
C GLY A 234 -13.45 19.90 -3.46
N ALA A 235 -12.20 19.59 -3.18
CA ALA A 235 -11.44 20.34 -2.18
C ALA A 235 -11.32 21.82 -2.59
N PRO A 236 -11.38 22.78 -1.64
CA PRO A 236 -11.14 24.18 -1.95
C PRO A 236 -9.69 24.40 -2.39
N LYS A 237 -9.46 25.35 -3.29
CA LYS A 237 -8.10 25.80 -3.62
C LYS A 237 -7.46 26.45 -2.42
N LEU A 238 -6.14 26.36 -2.34
CA LEU A 238 -5.36 27.08 -1.32
C LEU A 238 -5.35 28.58 -1.63
N GLU A 239 -5.44 29.39 -0.59
CA GLU A 239 -5.19 30.83 -0.65
C GLU A 239 -3.68 31.06 -0.76
N GLU A 240 -3.24 31.78 -1.80
CA GLU A 240 -1.83 32.00 -2.09
C GLU A 240 -1.44 33.44 -1.75
N SER A 241 -0.30 33.62 -1.07
CA SER A 241 0.27 34.93 -0.77
C SER A 241 1.79 34.88 -0.70
N THR A 242 2.42 36.04 -0.74
CA THR A 242 3.88 36.17 -0.59
C THR A 242 4.18 37.13 0.57
N LEU A 243 5.05 36.67 1.48
CA LEU A 243 5.49 37.49 2.60
C LEU A 243 6.50 38.57 2.14
N PRO A 244 6.75 39.63 2.94
CA PRO A 244 7.72 40.69 2.60
C PRO A 244 9.15 40.18 2.35
N ASN A 245 9.54 39.05 2.95
CA ASN A 245 10.83 38.40 2.73
C ASN A 245 10.88 37.50 1.46
N GLY A 246 9.79 37.49 0.68
CA GLY A 246 9.67 36.72 -0.54
C GLY A 246 9.24 35.23 -0.34
N ASP A 247 8.93 34.84 0.89
CA ASP A 247 8.42 33.46 1.14
C ASP A 247 7.01 33.30 0.58
N LEU A 248 6.76 32.15 -0.01
CA LEU A 248 5.45 31.76 -0.54
C LEU A 248 4.63 31.13 0.58
N VAL A 249 3.38 31.55 0.71
CA VAL A 249 2.45 31.03 1.71
C VAL A 249 1.18 30.52 1.02
N TYR A 250 0.77 29.31 1.41
CA TYR A 250 -0.47 28.67 0.98
C TYR A 250 -1.30 28.32 2.21
N LYS A 251 -2.60 28.65 2.19
CA LYS A 251 -3.50 28.47 3.34
C LYS A 251 -4.81 27.82 2.93
N LEU A 252 -5.38 27.07 3.85
CA LEU A 252 -6.76 26.59 3.80
C LEU A 252 -7.33 26.64 5.21
N SER A 253 -8.53 27.20 5.35
CA SER A 253 -9.36 27.07 6.55
C SER A 253 -10.71 26.49 6.18
N LYS A 254 -11.15 25.47 6.90
CA LYS A 254 -12.43 24.80 6.66
C LYS A 254 -13.11 24.48 8.00
N LYS A 255 -14.42 24.73 8.07
CA LYS A 255 -15.23 24.33 9.22
C LYS A 255 -16.00 23.04 8.91
N GLU A 256 -16.23 22.26 9.94
CA GLU A 256 -17.11 21.08 9.90
C GLU A 256 -16.72 20.06 8.83
N LEU A 257 -15.50 19.51 8.93
CA LEU A 257 -15.12 18.38 8.11
C LEU A 257 -15.77 17.09 8.62
N PRO A 258 -16.24 16.24 7.68
CA PRO A 258 -16.89 14.98 8.05
C PRO A 258 -15.88 13.98 8.60
N LYS A 259 -16.37 13.00 9.36
CA LYS A 259 -15.62 11.79 9.65
C LYS A 259 -15.59 10.85 8.45
N TYR A 260 -14.58 9.99 8.39
CA TYR A 260 -14.55 8.89 7.43
C TYR A 260 -15.76 7.96 7.65
N GLN A 261 -16.32 7.49 6.57
CA GLN A 261 -17.20 6.34 6.63
C GLN A 261 -16.36 5.08 6.79
N SER A 262 -16.56 4.36 7.89
CA SER A 262 -15.80 3.16 8.25
C SER A 262 -16.19 1.91 7.42
N GLN A 263 -17.15 2.05 6.50
CA GLN A 263 -17.64 0.93 5.71
C GLN A 263 -16.54 0.36 4.79
N LYS A 264 -16.61 -0.93 4.59
CA LYS A 264 -15.75 -1.61 3.63
C LYS A 264 -15.88 -1.02 2.23
N TRP A 265 -14.78 -1.10 1.46
CA TRP A 265 -14.73 -0.69 0.05
C TRP A 265 -14.99 0.80 -0.19
N VAL A 266 -14.54 1.64 0.72
CA VAL A 266 -14.40 3.08 0.50
C VAL A 266 -13.04 3.36 -0.12
N SER A 267 -13.00 4.15 -1.18
CA SER A 267 -11.75 4.62 -1.80
C SER A 267 -11.53 6.09 -1.43
N VAL A 268 -10.60 6.32 -0.51
CA VAL A 268 -10.34 7.67 0.05
C VAL A 268 -10.00 8.67 -1.06
N TYR A 269 -9.03 8.36 -1.91
CA TYR A 269 -8.57 9.25 -2.99
C TYR A 269 -9.55 9.42 -4.15
N ARG A 270 -10.61 8.64 -4.21
CA ARG A 270 -11.67 8.77 -5.22
C ARG A 270 -12.90 9.49 -4.71
N GLN A 271 -13.09 9.57 -3.39
CA GLN A 271 -14.37 9.94 -2.81
C GLN A 271 -14.30 11.10 -1.81
N TYR A 272 -13.15 11.29 -1.13
CA TYR A 272 -13.00 12.42 -0.21
C TYR A 272 -12.24 13.58 -0.87
N PRO A 273 -12.60 14.82 -0.54
CA PRO A 273 -11.81 15.99 -0.90
C PRO A 273 -10.41 15.90 -0.28
N TYR A 274 -9.37 16.21 -1.04
CA TYR A 274 -8.00 16.27 -0.54
C TYR A 274 -7.16 17.33 -1.24
N ILE A 275 -6.12 17.78 -0.53
CA ILE A 275 -5.03 18.58 -1.09
C ILE A 275 -3.81 17.68 -1.21
N GLU A 276 -3.24 17.61 -2.38
CA GLU A 276 -1.91 17.03 -2.58
C GLU A 276 -0.94 18.14 -2.96
N ILE A 277 0.17 18.25 -2.23
CA ILE A 277 1.17 19.31 -2.40
C ILE A 277 2.56 18.73 -2.44
N SER A 278 3.38 19.22 -3.36
CA SER A 278 4.78 18.87 -3.51
C SER A 278 5.65 20.11 -3.53
N SER A 279 6.87 19.99 -3.05
CA SER A 279 7.83 21.06 -3.08
C SER A 279 9.24 20.56 -3.40
N ALA A 280 9.95 21.31 -4.25
CA ALA A 280 11.31 21.02 -4.65
C ALA A 280 12.18 22.27 -4.67
N ALA A 281 13.50 22.13 -4.52
CA ALA A 281 14.41 23.26 -4.69
C ALA A 281 14.37 23.77 -6.13
N LYS A 282 14.33 25.08 -6.32
CA LYS A 282 14.51 25.70 -7.65
C LYS A 282 15.94 25.41 -8.14
N SER A 283 16.09 24.56 -9.15
CA SER A 283 17.36 24.35 -9.82
C SER A 283 17.23 24.67 -11.31
N LYS A 284 18.27 25.23 -11.91
CA LYS A 284 18.31 25.47 -13.37
C LYS A 284 18.28 24.15 -14.18
N MET A 285 18.66 23.03 -13.57
CA MET A 285 18.62 21.69 -14.20
C MET A 285 17.22 21.06 -14.17
N MET A 286 16.30 21.52 -13.30
CA MET A 286 14.95 20.95 -13.22
C MET A 286 14.03 21.39 -14.38
N SER A 287 14.44 22.30 -15.24
CA SER A 287 13.67 22.66 -16.44
C SER A 287 13.66 21.57 -17.52
N MET A 288 14.45 20.52 -17.38
CA MET A 288 14.67 19.51 -18.44
C MET A 288 14.06 18.13 -18.20
N GLY A 289 13.50 17.80 -17.04
CA GLY A 289 13.21 16.39 -16.80
C GLY A 289 11.99 16.03 -15.96
N ASN A 290 11.23 16.97 -15.45
CA ASN A 290 9.96 16.64 -14.78
C ASN A 290 8.92 17.69 -15.19
N PRO A 291 7.93 17.35 -16.01
CA PRO A 291 6.76 18.17 -16.17
C PRO A 291 6.01 18.12 -14.82
N THR A 292 6.49 18.94 -13.89
CA THR A 292 5.80 19.19 -12.63
C THR A 292 4.61 20.06 -12.93
N ALA A 293 3.46 19.64 -12.48
CA ALA A 293 2.24 20.40 -12.58
C ALA A 293 2.46 21.82 -12.06
N LYS A 294 2.10 22.80 -12.85
CA LYS A 294 1.68 24.10 -12.34
C LYS A 294 0.41 23.86 -11.51
N ALA A 295 0.04 24.79 -10.64
CA ALA A 295 -1.21 24.70 -9.89
C ALA A 295 -2.34 24.12 -10.77
N GLY A 296 -2.84 22.90 -10.45
CA GLY A 296 -3.86 22.24 -11.25
C GLY A 296 -3.59 20.80 -11.70
N GLY A 297 -2.47 20.20 -11.28
CA GLY A 297 -2.18 18.80 -11.61
C GLY A 297 -1.60 18.60 -13.03
N LEU A 298 -1.27 17.36 -13.35
CA LEU A 298 -0.89 16.94 -14.70
C LEU A 298 -2.12 16.44 -15.46
N THR A 299 -2.17 16.78 -16.74
CA THR A 299 -3.12 16.12 -17.65
C THR A 299 -2.42 14.91 -18.24
N ALA A 300 -2.95 13.72 -17.96
CA ALA A 300 -2.50 12.51 -18.62
C ALA A 300 -2.84 12.59 -20.11
N ASN A 301 -1.84 12.76 -20.96
CA ASN A 301 -1.99 12.90 -22.40
C ASN A 301 -0.72 12.45 -23.12
N LYS A 302 -0.75 12.48 -24.46
CA LYS A 302 0.38 12.09 -25.31
C LYS A 302 1.61 12.97 -25.13
N GLU A 303 1.47 14.27 -24.84
CA GLU A 303 2.59 15.19 -24.67
C GLU A 303 3.37 14.84 -23.40
N LEU A 304 2.66 14.58 -22.29
CA LEU A 304 3.26 14.12 -21.05
C LEU A 304 4.00 12.80 -21.25
N PHE A 305 3.34 11.82 -21.84
CA PHE A 305 3.95 10.50 -22.08
C PHE A 305 5.10 10.58 -23.07
N GLN A 306 5.00 11.38 -24.13
CA GLN A 306 6.05 11.60 -25.10
C GLN A 306 7.33 12.13 -24.45
N THR A 307 7.21 13.07 -23.52
CA THR A 307 8.33 13.60 -22.73
C THR A 307 9.03 12.45 -21.99
N PHE A 308 8.28 11.66 -21.22
CA PHE A 308 8.83 10.51 -20.49
C PHE A 308 9.40 9.43 -21.43
N PHE A 309 8.73 9.14 -22.52
CA PHE A 309 9.17 8.14 -23.50
C PHE A 309 10.51 8.49 -24.12
N HIS A 310 10.83 9.78 -24.27
CA HIS A 310 12.11 10.24 -24.80
C HIS A 310 13.19 10.42 -23.72
N GLU A 311 12.79 10.78 -22.49
CA GLU A 311 13.73 11.08 -21.39
C GLU A 311 14.26 9.83 -20.67
N VAL A 312 13.56 8.71 -20.76
CA VAL A 312 14.02 7.44 -20.18
C VAL A 312 15.19 6.88 -20.98
N ASN A 313 16.31 7.59 -20.92
CA ASN A 313 17.62 7.14 -21.41
C ASN A 313 18.26 6.27 -20.32
N ASN A 314 17.83 5.01 -20.23
CA ASN A 314 18.36 4.10 -19.25
C ASN A 314 19.09 2.94 -19.97
N PRO A 315 20.24 2.44 -19.48
CA PRO A 315 20.89 1.23 -19.96
C PRO A 315 19.96 0.02 -20.09
N ILE A 316 18.82 0.02 -19.38
CA ILE A 316 17.73 -0.95 -19.50
C ILE A 316 17.17 -1.03 -20.94
N ASP A 317 17.31 0.03 -21.77
CA ASP A 317 16.84 0.03 -23.17
C ASP A 317 17.51 -1.05 -24.03
N GLU A 318 18.72 -1.46 -23.69
CA GLU A 318 19.44 -2.52 -24.39
C GLU A 318 18.97 -3.93 -23.97
N GLU A 319 18.40 -4.10 -22.78
CA GLU A 319 18.00 -5.40 -22.25
C GLU A 319 16.84 -6.04 -23.04
N PRO A 320 15.75 -5.34 -23.41
CA PRO A 320 14.72 -5.91 -24.26
C PRO A 320 15.24 -6.34 -25.63
N LYS A 321 16.16 -5.57 -26.24
CA LYS A 321 16.78 -5.93 -27.51
C LYS A 321 17.67 -7.16 -27.38
N LYS A 322 18.40 -7.27 -26.28
CA LYS A 322 19.22 -8.44 -25.97
C LYS A 322 18.36 -9.69 -25.79
N ILE A 323 17.25 -9.58 -25.05
CA ILE A 323 16.28 -10.66 -24.89
C ILE A 323 15.76 -11.10 -26.26
N MET A 324 15.36 -10.15 -27.11
CA MET A 324 14.91 -10.47 -28.46
C MET A 324 15.97 -11.24 -29.24
N LYS A 325 17.21 -10.83 -29.16
CA LYS A 325 18.35 -11.51 -29.85
C LYS A 325 18.60 -12.90 -29.27
N ASP A 326 18.59 -13.04 -27.96
CA ASP A 326 18.90 -14.31 -27.28
C ASP A 326 17.83 -15.40 -27.55
N TYR A 327 16.57 -15.01 -27.72
CA TYR A 327 15.46 -15.96 -27.92
C TYR A 327 15.04 -16.15 -29.38
N PHE A 328 15.24 -15.15 -30.23
CA PHE A 328 14.78 -15.18 -31.62
C PHE A 328 15.88 -14.99 -32.64
N ASP A 329 17.11 -14.66 -32.20
CA ASP A 329 18.27 -14.38 -33.02
C ASP A 329 18.07 -13.16 -33.95
N SER A 330 16.89 -12.98 -34.52
CA SER A 330 16.58 -11.87 -35.40
C SER A 330 15.11 -11.40 -35.31
N LYS A 331 14.89 -10.14 -35.70
CA LYS A 331 13.55 -9.57 -35.85
C LYS A 331 12.68 -10.40 -36.84
N LYS A 332 13.30 -10.96 -37.90
CA LYS A 332 12.64 -11.80 -38.89
C LYS A 332 12.08 -13.08 -38.26
N ASN A 333 12.88 -13.75 -37.46
CA ASN A 333 12.48 -14.99 -36.79
C ASN A 333 11.37 -14.72 -35.77
N LEU A 334 11.44 -13.63 -35.00
CA LEU A 334 10.39 -13.25 -34.09
C LEU A 334 9.06 -13.02 -34.81
N LYS A 335 9.07 -12.30 -35.95
CA LYS A 335 7.86 -12.04 -36.76
C LYS A 335 7.32 -13.30 -37.46
N ALA A 336 8.14 -14.31 -37.68
CA ALA A 336 7.72 -15.58 -38.29
C ALA A 336 7.05 -16.53 -37.27
N ALA A 337 7.28 -16.32 -35.97
CA ALA A 337 6.66 -17.12 -34.93
C ALA A 337 5.22 -16.64 -34.63
N PRO A 338 4.32 -17.49 -34.09
CA PRO A 338 3.00 -17.06 -33.65
C PRO A 338 3.08 -15.89 -32.66
N LEU A 339 2.28 -14.86 -32.87
CA LEU A 339 2.38 -13.59 -32.13
C LEU A 339 2.24 -13.79 -30.62
N ASP A 340 1.24 -14.55 -30.20
CA ASP A 340 0.95 -14.82 -28.78
C ASP A 340 2.12 -15.52 -28.08
N SER A 341 2.70 -16.54 -28.75
CA SER A 341 3.86 -17.28 -28.23
C SER A 341 5.11 -16.39 -28.11
N SER A 342 5.36 -15.60 -29.15
CA SER A 342 6.50 -14.67 -29.19
C SER A 342 6.40 -13.59 -28.11
N MET A 343 5.21 -13.00 -27.96
CA MET A 343 4.96 -11.98 -26.96
C MET A 343 5.05 -12.54 -25.54
N LYS A 344 4.58 -13.76 -25.34
CA LYS A 344 4.72 -14.45 -24.04
C LYS A 344 6.19 -14.65 -23.68
N ILE A 345 7.02 -15.13 -24.60
CA ILE A 345 8.47 -15.33 -24.34
C ILE A 345 9.13 -14.00 -23.99
N LEU A 346 8.86 -12.93 -24.75
CA LEU A 346 9.41 -11.61 -24.45
C LEU A 346 8.97 -11.10 -23.09
N TYR A 347 7.69 -11.29 -22.76
CA TYR A 347 7.14 -10.90 -21.46
C TYR A 347 7.82 -11.65 -20.30
N ASP A 348 7.91 -12.97 -20.38
CA ASP A 348 8.48 -13.81 -19.32
C ASP A 348 9.98 -13.52 -19.13
N ALA A 349 10.72 -13.35 -20.24
CA ALA A 349 12.14 -13.00 -20.18
C ALA A 349 12.37 -11.59 -19.60
N TRP A 350 11.54 -10.61 -19.96
CA TRP A 350 11.62 -9.26 -19.41
C TRP A 350 11.21 -9.23 -17.93
N LYS A 351 10.17 -9.97 -17.56
CA LYS A 351 9.75 -10.15 -16.17
C LYS A 351 10.87 -10.73 -15.31
N LEU A 352 11.58 -11.75 -15.80
CA LEU A 352 12.76 -12.29 -15.10
C LEU A 352 13.83 -11.22 -14.87
N ARG A 353 14.11 -10.37 -15.86
CA ARG A 353 15.08 -9.28 -15.71
C ARG A 353 14.67 -8.26 -14.68
N LEU A 354 13.38 -7.94 -14.61
CA LEU A 354 12.84 -6.96 -13.67
C LEU A 354 12.81 -7.46 -12.23
N PHE A 355 12.39 -8.71 -12.04
CA PHE A 355 12.09 -9.27 -10.71
C PHE A 355 13.11 -10.31 -10.24
N GLY A 356 13.86 -10.94 -11.13
CA GLY A 356 14.86 -11.96 -10.83
C GLY A 356 16.31 -11.45 -10.83
N ASN A 357 16.54 -10.14 -10.98
CA ASN A 357 17.89 -9.56 -10.96
C ASN A 357 18.26 -9.18 -9.52
N PHE A 358 18.69 -10.16 -8.72
CA PHE A 358 19.11 -9.95 -7.35
C PHE A 358 20.57 -9.51 -7.26
N ASP A 359 20.85 -8.52 -6.45
CA ASP A 359 22.18 -8.01 -6.11
C ASP A 359 22.55 -8.43 -4.67
N LYS A 360 23.86 -8.47 -4.36
CA LYS A 360 24.37 -8.77 -3.00
C LYS A 360 23.87 -7.76 -1.96
N ASP A 361 23.63 -6.52 -2.37
CA ASP A 361 23.13 -5.46 -1.48
C ASP A 361 21.63 -5.61 -1.13
N ASP A 362 20.93 -6.51 -1.82
CA ASP A 362 19.53 -6.85 -1.55
C ASP A 362 19.37 -7.81 -0.36
N VAL A 363 20.47 -8.36 0.18
CA VAL A 363 20.44 -9.40 1.24
C VAL A 363 19.81 -8.90 2.54
N ASP A 364 20.07 -7.66 2.91
CA ASP A 364 19.60 -7.09 4.19
C ASP A 364 18.10 -6.74 4.17
N ASP A 365 17.49 -6.70 2.97
CA ASP A 365 16.08 -6.37 2.78
C ASP A 365 15.26 -7.52 2.17
N LEU A 366 15.70 -8.76 2.37
CA LEU A 366 15.06 -9.96 1.80
C LEU A 366 13.59 -10.13 2.15
N LYS A 367 13.13 -9.56 3.27
CA LYS A 367 11.70 -9.55 3.62
C LYS A 367 10.89 -8.62 2.69
N ALA A 368 11.50 -7.56 2.18
CA ALA A 368 10.93 -6.66 1.18
C ALA A 368 11.07 -7.22 -0.24
N LEU A 369 12.04 -8.11 -0.47
CA LEU A 369 12.36 -8.68 -1.79
C LEU A 369 11.34 -9.69 -2.30
N ASN A 370 10.49 -10.26 -1.46
CA ASN A 370 9.42 -11.13 -1.95
C ASN A 370 8.61 -10.48 -3.09
N TYR A 371 8.61 -9.13 -3.17
CA TYR A 371 7.85 -8.38 -4.17
C TYR A 371 8.55 -7.07 -4.55
N ARG A 372 9.65 -7.15 -5.30
CA ARG A 372 10.13 -5.98 -6.01
C ARG A 372 9.02 -5.49 -6.93
N THR A 373 8.46 -4.34 -6.62
CA THR A 373 7.69 -3.58 -7.59
C THR A 373 8.67 -3.00 -8.58
N ALA A 374 8.71 -3.55 -9.77
CA ALA A 374 9.34 -2.86 -10.88
C ALA A 374 8.67 -1.49 -11.00
N LYS A 375 9.40 -0.48 -11.43
CA LYS A 375 8.78 0.76 -11.92
C LYS A 375 8.04 0.39 -13.20
N GLY A 376 6.81 -0.12 -13.06
CA GLY A 376 6.03 -0.77 -14.11
C GLY A 376 5.88 0.10 -15.36
N THR A 377 5.75 1.42 -15.18
CA THR A 377 5.67 2.38 -16.29
C THR A 377 6.97 2.42 -17.10
N ILE A 378 8.15 2.40 -16.44
CA ILE A 378 9.45 2.39 -17.14
C ILE A 378 9.63 1.07 -17.90
N ALA A 379 9.29 -0.06 -17.27
CA ALA A 379 9.35 -1.37 -17.90
C ALA A 379 8.45 -1.44 -19.14
N THR A 380 7.25 -0.87 -19.04
CA THR A 380 6.29 -0.77 -20.14
C THR A 380 6.80 0.12 -21.27
N ILE A 381 7.43 1.26 -20.97
CA ILE A 381 8.05 2.15 -21.98
C ILE A 381 9.14 1.40 -22.75
N ASN A 382 10.02 0.70 -22.06
CA ASN A 382 11.11 -0.04 -22.71
C ASN A 382 10.58 -1.17 -23.60
N MET A 383 9.58 -1.90 -23.16
CA MET A 383 8.93 -2.92 -23.97
C MET A 383 8.19 -2.30 -25.16
N SER A 384 7.48 -1.19 -24.98
CA SER A 384 6.78 -0.48 -26.05
C SER A 384 7.75 0.02 -27.14
N ARG A 385 8.93 0.53 -26.76
CA ARG A 385 9.97 0.90 -27.73
C ARG A 385 10.44 -0.31 -28.55
N LEU A 386 10.71 -1.43 -27.88
CA LEU A 386 11.09 -2.67 -28.57
C LEU A 386 10.00 -3.11 -29.57
N LEU A 387 8.74 -3.15 -29.14
CA LEU A 387 7.63 -3.53 -30.00
C LEU A 387 7.48 -2.58 -31.21
N THR A 388 7.65 -1.27 -30.99
CA THR A 388 7.63 -0.26 -32.07
C THR A 388 8.78 -0.48 -33.06
N ASP A 389 9.99 -0.76 -32.55
CA ASP A 389 11.15 -1.05 -33.40
C ASP A 389 10.99 -2.35 -34.20
N MET A 390 10.16 -3.25 -33.72
CA MET A 390 9.83 -4.51 -34.39
C MET A 390 8.58 -4.41 -35.27
N ASP A 391 7.97 -3.23 -35.42
CA ASP A 391 6.73 -2.98 -36.16
C ASP A 391 5.54 -3.84 -35.67
N ILE A 392 5.48 -4.12 -34.37
CA ILE A 392 4.36 -4.80 -33.71
C ILE A 392 3.36 -3.74 -33.29
N VAL A 393 2.13 -3.82 -33.86
CA VAL A 393 1.05 -2.88 -33.55
C VAL A 393 0.57 -3.08 -32.12
N HIS A 394 0.71 -2.05 -31.32
CA HIS A 394 0.32 -2.07 -29.91
C HIS A 394 -0.10 -0.68 -29.43
N GLU A 395 -0.67 -0.63 -28.26
CA GLU A 395 -1.06 0.58 -27.56
C GLU A 395 -0.47 0.56 -26.16
N VAL A 396 -0.09 1.72 -25.64
CA VAL A 396 0.21 1.93 -24.22
C VAL A 396 -1.01 2.56 -23.57
N LEU A 397 -1.63 1.86 -22.65
CA LEU A 397 -2.77 2.33 -21.88
C LEU A 397 -2.26 3.00 -20.59
N LEU A 398 -2.35 4.33 -20.53
CA LEU A 398 -2.08 5.07 -19.29
C LEU A 398 -3.31 5.01 -18.39
N VAL A 399 -3.16 4.62 -17.16
CA VAL A 399 -4.24 4.39 -16.21
C VAL A 399 -3.81 4.78 -14.80
N CYS A 400 -4.74 5.25 -13.97
CA CYS A 400 -4.54 5.35 -12.53
C CYS A 400 -5.07 4.09 -11.84
N SER A 401 -4.31 3.57 -10.89
CA SER A 401 -4.79 2.47 -10.05
C SER A 401 -6.06 2.86 -9.31
N ARG A 402 -7.00 1.92 -9.17
CA ARG A 402 -8.22 2.08 -8.36
C ARG A 402 -7.94 2.51 -6.92
N ASN A 403 -6.79 2.13 -6.40
CA ASN A 403 -6.37 2.41 -5.02
C ASN A 403 -5.74 3.80 -4.86
N THR A 404 -5.56 4.53 -5.97
CA THR A 404 -5.00 5.89 -6.00
C THR A 404 -6.01 6.89 -6.59
N SER A 405 -5.55 8.06 -7.03
CA SER A 405 -6.36 9.08 -7.68
C SER A 405 -6.99 8.60 -9.01
N SER A 406 -7.82 9.42 -9.63
CA SER A 406 -8.35 9.20 -10.98
C SER A 406 -7.50 9.90 -12.04
N LEU A 407 -7.72 9.59 -13.32
CA LEU A 407 -7.09 10.33 -14.42
C LEU A 407 -7.40 11.83 -14.40
N ASP A 408 -8.52 12.22 -13.77
CA ASP A 408 -8.90 13.63 -13.62
C ASP A 408 -8.11 14.35 -12.54
N ASN A 409 -7.43 13.61 -11.64
CA ASN A 409 -6.69 14.11 -10.49
C ASN A 409 -5.23 13.62 -10.48
N VAL A 410 -4.61 13.48 -11.63
CA VAL A 410 -3.18 13.12 -11.72
C VAL A 410 -2.33 14.28 -11.20
N PHE A 411 -1.55 14.02 -10.18
CA PHE A 411 -0.66 15.03 -9.60
C PHE A 411 0.74 14.96 -10.22
N ASN A 412 1.25 13.76 -10.38
CA ASN A 412 2.56 13.55 -10.97
C ASN A 412 2.58 12.25 -11.82
N PHE A 413 3.66 12.04 -12.58
CA PHE A 413 3.78 10.87 -13.45
C PHE A 413 3.78 9.53 -12.69
N SER A 414 4.18 9.53 -11.43
CA SER A 414 4.14 8.31 -10.60
C SER A 414 2.72 7.87 -10.21
N ASP A 415 1.70 8.70 -10.43
CA ASP A 415 0.30 8.33 -10.24
C ASP A 415 -0.24 7.52 -11.41
N LEU A 416 0.50 7.53 -12.52
CA LEU A 416 0.16 6.80 -13.74
C LEU A 416 0.87 5.46 -13.77
N ASP A 417 0.09 4.43 -13.99
CA ASP A 417 0.54 3.11 -14.41
C ASP A 417 0.38 2.96 -15.93
N ALA A 418 1.04 1.98 -16.51
CA ALA A 418 0.97 1.71 -17.93
C ALA A 418 0.79 0.21 -18.21
N VAL A 419 -0.09 -0.12 -19.16
CA VAL A 419 -0.34 -1.48 -19.62
C VAL A 419 -0.19 -1.50 -21.14
N ILE A 420 0.49 -2.50 -21.71
CA ILE A 420 0.54 -2.70 -23.16
C ILE A 420 -0.66 -3.54 -23.59
N ARG A 421 -1.35 -3.08 -24.63
CA ARG A 421 -2.36 -3.84 -25.37
C ARG A 421 -1.88 -4.09 -26.79
N ILE A 422 -1.68 -5.34 -27.17
CA ILE A 422 -1.16 -5.74 -28.48
C ILE A 422 -2.33 -6.21 -29.34
N SER A 423 -2.41 -5.70 -30.58
CA SER A 423 -3.44 -6.11 -31.53
C SER A 423 -3.20 -7.55 -31.99
N ASN A 424 -4.17 -8.43 -31.78
CA ASN A 424 -4.15 -9.82 -32.20
C ASN A 424 -5.55 -10.25 -32.66
N GLY A 425 -5.98 -9.73 -33.81
CA GLY A 425 -7.32 -9.93 -34.32
C GLY A 425 -8.38 -9.47 -33.31
N ASN A 426 -9.38 -10.32 -33.03
CA ASN A 426 -10.46 -10.01 -32.09
C ASN A 426 -10.11 -10.27 -30.63
N LYS A 427 -8.90 -10.77 -30.31
CA LYS A 427 -8.44 -11.09 -28.95
C LYS A 427 -7.13 -10.38 -28.65
N PRO A 428 -7.19 -9.13 -28.20
CA PRO A 428 -5.96 -8.41 -27.83
C PRO A 428 -5.21 -9.14 -26.73
N LEU A 429 -3.87 -9.01 -26.75
CA LEU A 429 -2.97 -9.52 -25.73
C LEU A 429 -2.53 -8.38 -24.81
N TYR A 430 -2.28 -8.68 -23.56
CA TYR A 430 -1.90 -7.69 -22.56
C TYR A 430 -0.54 -8.02 -21.93
N MET A 431 0.26 -6.98 -21.71
CA MET A 431 1.48 -7.05 -20.89
C MET A 431 1.38 -6.02 -19.77
N CYS A 432 1.48 -6.49 -18.54
CA CYS A 432 1.52 -5.64 -17.36
C CYS A 432 2.67 -6.09 -16.46
N PHE A 433 3.60 -5.19 -16.17
CA PHE A 433 4.79 -5.46 -15.34
C PHE A 433 4.55 -4.95 -13.92
N ASP A 434 3.50 -5.44 -13.28
CA ASP A 434 3.09 -4.99 -11.94
C ASP A 434 3.89 -5.67 -10.83
N ASP A 435 3.99 -6.99 -10.91
CA ASP A 435 4.74 -7.81 -9.96
C ASP A 435 5.28 -9.10 -10.60
N ALA A 436 6.03 -9.87 -9.81
CA ALA A 436 6.65 -11.12 -10.25
C ALA A 436 5.66 -12.24 -10.57
N VAL A 437 4.44 -12.19 -10.00
CA VAL A 437 3.43 -13.26 -10.14
C VAL A 437 2.36 -12.94 -11.19
N THR A 438 2.31 -11.71 -11.70
CA THR A 438 1.43 -11.32 -12.80
C THR A 438 1.77 -12.10 -14.07
N HIS A 439 0.76 -12.71 -14.70
CA HIS A 439 0.95 -13.51 -15.92
C HIS A 439 0.92 -12.66 -17.20
N PHE A 440 1.51 -13.19 -18.27
CA PHE A 440 1.22 -12.69 -19.61
C PHE A 440 -0.28 -12.77 -19.87
N ASN A 441 -0.82 -11.74 -20.52
CA ASN A 441 -2.24 -11.60 -20.84
C ASN A 441 -3.16 -11.48 -19.59
N GLU A 442 -2.61 -11.11 -18.45
CA GLU A 442 -3.35 -10.81 -17.24
C GLU A 442 -3.46 -9.30 -17.02
N ILE A 443 -4.66 -8.84 -16.66
CA ILE A 443 -4.93 -7.46 -16.27
C ILE A 443 -5.07 -7.41 -14.75
N PRO A 444 -4.15 -6.76 -14.02
CA PRO A 444 -4.26 -6.59 -12.59
C PRO A 444 -5.61 -6.01 -12.15
N ALA A 445 -6.16 -6.51 -11.06
CA ALA A 445 -7.48 -6.12 -10.58
C ALA A 445 -7.62 -4.60 -10.36
N LYS A 446 -6.56 -3.95 -9.91
CA LYS A 446 -6.52 -2.50 -9.67
C LYS A 446 -6.73 -1.63 -10.92
N PHE A 447 -6.63 -2.20 -12.12
CA PHE A 447 -6.86 -1.50 -13.41
C PHE A 447 -8.17 -1.88 -14.08
N GLN A 448 -8.80 -2.99 -13.70
CA GLN A 448 -9.99 -3.50 -14.36
C GLN A 448 -11.16 -2.52 -14.24
N GLY A 449 -11.76 -2.16 -15.40
CA GLY A 449 -12.86 -1.22 -15.47
C GLY A 449 -12.47 0.26 -15.35
N GLU A 450 -11.16 0.57 -15.17
CA GLU A 450 -10.70 1.95 -15.05
C GLU A 450 -10.62 2.65 -16.41
N LYS A 451 -10.91 3.95 -16.44
CA LYS A 451 -10.66 4.81 -17.59
C LYS A 451 -9.17 4.85 -17.90
N ALA A 452 -8.81 4.82 -19.15
CA ALA A 452 -7.44 4.88 -19.61
C ALA A 452 -7.31 5.77 -20.86
N ILE A 453 -6.09 6.27 -21.06
CA ILE A 453 -5.70 6.93 -22.32
C ILE A 453 -4.86 5.95 -23.11
N SER A 454 -5.37 5.57 -24.29
CA SER A 454 -4.65 4.74 -25.23
C SER A 454 -3.72 5.58 -26.09
N LEU A 455 -2.46 5.21 -26.15
CA LEU A 455 -1.40 5.86 -26.92
C LEU A 455 -0.81 4.84 -27.89
N VAL A 456 -1.00 5.07 -29.20
CA VAL A 456 -0.41 4.22 -30.27
C VAL A 456 0.92 4.81 -30.68
N PRO A 457 2.07 4.20 -30.36
CA PRO A 457 3.37 4.72 -30.73
C PRO A 457 3.65 4.51 -32.21
N LYS A 458 4.20 5.54 -32.87
CA LYS A 458 4.66 5.51 -34.26
C LYS A 458 6.07 6.06 -34.33
N ARG A 459 6.98 5.32 -34.93
CA ARG A 459 8.34 5.78 -35.15
C ARG A 459 8.40 6.76 -36.31
N LYS A 460 8.83 7.99 -36.04
CA LYS A 460 8.99 9.04 -37.07
C LYS A 460 10.41 9.12 -37.59
N SER A 461 11.40 8.84 -36.74
CA SER A 461 12.84 8.77 -37.10
C SER A 461 13.57 7.83 -36.14
N ALA A 462 14.88 7.67 -36.28
CA ALA A 462 15.70 6.84 -35.40
C ALA A 462 15.54 7.16 -33.90
N THR A 463 15.28 8.44 -33.57
CA THR A 463 15.20 8.93 -32.19
C THR A 463 13.88 9.60 -31.86
N LYS A 464 12.92 9.66 -32.79
CA LYS A 464 11.66 10.39 -32.59
C LYS A 464 10.44 9.49 -32.77
N TYR A 465 9.62 9.45 -31.72
CA TYR A 465 8.31 8.78 -31.71
C TYR A 465 7.20 9.83 -31.61
N VAL A 466 6.06 9.51 -32.16
CA VAL A 466 4.82 10.27 -32.04
C VAL A 466 3.70 9.31 -31.64
N PHE A 467 2.62 9.82 -31.06
CA PHE A 467 1.53 9.02 -30.51
C PHE A 467 0.19 9.50 -31.06
N ASP A 468 -0.63 8.57 -31.51
CA ASP A 468 -2.06 8.81 -31.63
C ASP A 468 -2.70 8.56 -30.27
N GLU A 469 -3.65 9.39 -29.87
CA GLU A 469 -4.27 9.37 -28.56
C GLU A 469 -5.77 9.13 -28.68
N MET A 470 -6.32 8.25 -27.84
CA MET A 470 -7.75 8.09 -27.69
C MET A 470 -8.14 7.66 -26.28
N ASN A 471 -9.32 8.08 -25.84
CA ASN A 471 -9.90 7.60 -24.57
C ASN A 471 -10.39 6.16 -24.72
N THR A 472 -10.16 5.36 -23.70
CA THR A 472 -10.57 3.96 -23.62
C THR A 472 -10.90 3.56 -22.18
N THR A 473 -11.31 2.31 -22.00
CA THR A 473 -11.51 1.70 -20.70
C THR A 473 -10.79 0.35 -20.68
N ILE A 474 -10.11 0.04 -19.59
CA ILE A 474 -9.48 -1.27 -19.42
C ILE A 474 -10.59 -2.31 -19.17
N PRO A 475 -10.57 -3.45 -19.87
CA PRO A 475 -11.62 -4.46 -19.74
C PRO A 475 -11.77 -4.98 -18.32
N MET A 476 -13.02 -5.30 -17.97
CA MET A 476 -13.33 -6.06 -16.77
C MET A 476 -13.00 -7.54 -16.96
N VAL A 477 -12.55 -8.19 -15.90
CA VAL A 477 -12.41 -9.63 -15.84
C VAL A 477 -13.59 -10.18 -15.02
N SER A 478 -14.26 -11.21 -15.54
CA SER A 478 -15.45 -11.79 -14.91
C SER A 478 -15.10 -12.55 -13.62
N ALA A 479 -16.08 -12.67 -12.74
CA ALA A 479 -15.93 -13.26 -11.43
C ALA A 479 -15.44 -14.72 -11.43
N ASP A 480 -15.79 -15.50 -12.48
CA ASP A 480 -15.37 -16.89 -12.68
C ASP A 480 -13.88 -17.03 -12.98
N LYS A 481 -13.21 -15.96 -13.49
CA LYS A 481 -11.76 -15.93 -13.72
C LYS A 481 -11.00 -15.56 -12.46
N ASN A 482 -11.64 -14.86 -11.53
CA ASN A 482 -11.12 -14.50 -10.22
C ASN A 482 -11.77 -15.38 -9.15
N HIS A 483 -11.39 -16.65 -9.12
CA HIS A 483 -12.10 -17.67 -8.36
C HIS A 483 -11.23 -18.31 -7.27
N VAL A 484 -11.87 -18.60 -6.11
CA VAL A 484 -11.32 -19.47 -5.05
C VAL A 484 -12.23 -20.66 -4.90
N GLU A 485 -11.68 -21.87 -5.02
CA GLU A 485 -12.34 -23.11 -4.64
C GLU A 485 -11.63 -23.71 -3.42
N VAL A 486 -12.37 -24.01 -2.37
CA VAL A 486 -11.88 -24.68 -1.16
C VAL A 486 -12.62 -26.00 -1.02
N LYS A 487 -11.92 -27.12 -1.17
CA LYS A 487 -12.42 -28.45 -0.84
C LYS A 487 -12.00 -28.79 0.58
N VAL A 488 -12.95 -29.24 1.38
CA VAL A 488 -12.77 -29.46 2.80
C VAL A 488 -13.34 -30.83 3.19
N GLU A 489 -12.48 -31.69 3.73
CA GLU A 489 -12.88 -32.96 4.35
C GLU A 489 -12.79 -32.78 5.87
N VAL A 490 -13.91 -32.99 6.57
CA VAL A 490 -14.05 -32.75 8.01
C VAL A 490 -14.41 -34.05 8.73
N SER A 491 -13.71 -34.30 9.82
CA SER A 491 -14.06 -35.38 10.75
C SER A 491 -13.89 -34.93 12.20
N LEU A 492 -14.71 -35.47 13.09
CA LEU A 492 -14.54 -35.28 14.53
C LEU A 492 -13.40 -36.16 15.02
N LEU A 493 -12.59 -35.64 15.95
CA LEU A 493 -11.61 -36.47 16.67
C LEU A 493 -12.28 -37.35 17.71
N ALA A 494 -11.55 -38.28 18.28
CA ALA A 494 -12.08 -39.24 19.26
C ALA A 494 -12.71 -38.58 20.51
N ASP A 495 -12.28 -37.35 20.86
CA ASP A 495 -12.84 -36.57 21.96
C ASP A 495 -14.21 -35.94 21.62
N MET A 496 -14.65 -36.03 20.36
CA MET A 496 -15.87 -35.42 19.83
C MET A 496 -16.00 -33.91 20.06
N GLN A 497 -14.88 -33.21 20.33
CA GLN A 497 -14.86 -31.75 20.60
C GLN A 497 -13.99 -30.97 19.62
N LYS A 498 -13.09 -31.68 18.93
CA LYS A 498 -12.19 -31.06 17.95
C LYS A 498 -12.48 -31.61 16.55
N LEU A 499 -12.26 -30.77 15.57
CA LEU A 499 -12.39 -31.15 14.17
C LEU A 499 -11.01 -31.27 13.52
N LYS A 500 -10.79 -32.38 12.81
CA LYS A 500 -9.74 -32.51 11.82
C LYS A 500 -10.29 -32.01 10.49
N VAL A 501 -9.66 -31.00 9.92
CA VAL A 501 -10.07 -30.34 8.69
C VAL A 501 -8.93 -30.44 7.66
N GLN A 502 -9.13 -31.24 6.62
CA GLN A 502 -8.20 -31.34 5.50
C GLN A 502 -8.67 -30.42 4.39
N ARG A 503 -7.79 -29.54 3.92
CA ARG A 503 -8.13 -28.54 2.91
C ARG A 503 -7.31 -28.70 1.64
N LEU A 504 -7.96 -28.49 0.51
CA LEU A 504 -7.34 -28.25 -0.78
C LEU A 504 -7.89 -26.93 -1.33
N VAL A 505 -7.02 -25.94 -1.48
CA VAL A 505 -7.37 -24.59 -1.92
C VAL A 505 -6.84 -24.37 -3.33
N LYS A 506 -7.71 -23.89 -4.23
CA LYS A 506 -7.40 -23.51 -5.61
C LYS A 506 -7.78 -22.05 -5.85
N GLN A 507 -6.86 -21.26 -6.36
CA GLN A 507 -7.04 -19.84 -6.60
C GLN A 507 -6.66 -19.50 -8.05
N THR A 508 -7.50 -18.69 -8.71
CA THR A 508 -7.26 -18.24 -10.10
C THR A 508 -7.34 -16.72 -10.21
N GLY A 509 -6.76 -16.18 -11.27
CA GLY A 509 -6.76 -14.75 -11.55
C GLY A 509 -6.17 -13.95 -10.38
N TYR A 510 -6.74 -12.80 -10.10
CA TYR A 510 -6.32 -11.94 -8.99
C TYR A 510 -6.32 -12.65 -7.62
N MET A 511 -7.25 -13.60 -7.43
CA MET A 511 -7.39 -14.27 -6.13
C MET A 511 -6.18 -15.13 -5.72
N ARG A 512 -5.30 -15.47 -6.65
CA ARG A 512 -4.08 -16.24 -6.32
C ARG A 512 -2.95 -15.39 -5.74
N HIS A 513 -2.93 -14.04 -6.02
CA HIS A 513 -1.80 -13.19 -5.70
C HIS A 513 -1.49 -13.15 -4.20
N ASP A 514 -2.52 -13.03 -3.35
CA ASP A 514 -2.33 -12.98 -1.89
C ASP A 514 -1.80 -14.32 -1.35
N GLY A 515 -2.33 -15.45 -1.84
CA GLY A 515 -1.84 -16.77 -1.48
C GLY A 515 -0.39 -17.00 -1.92
N GLN A 516 -0.04 -16.60 -3.15
CA GLN A 516 1.34 -16.67 -3.64
C GLN A 516 2.27 -15.81 -2.78
N LYS A 517 1.84 -14.58 -2.44
CA LYS A 517 2.63 -13.68 -1.59
C LYS A 517 2.88 -14.23 -0.19
N SER A 518 1.90 -14.87 0.42
CA SER A 518 2.03 -15.41 1.78
C SER A 518 2.83 -16.70 1.82
N LEU A 519 2.61 -17.63 0.87
CA LEU A 519 3.08 -19.00 0.97
C LEU A 519 4.37 -19.28 0.20
N LEU A 520 4.70 -18.49 -0.87
CA LEU A 520 5.93 -18.65 -1.63
C LEU A 520 7.09 -17.86 -1.02
N SER A 521 8.29 -18.37 -1.15
CA SER A 521 9.53 -17.65 -0.90
C SER A 521 10.01 -16.90 -2.15
N ALA A 522 10.94 -15.96 -1.99
CA ALA A 522 11.59 -15.30 -3.13
C ALA A 522 12.31 -16.32 -4.03
N MET A 523 12.87 -17.38 -3.45
CA MET A 523 13.50 -18.48 -4.19
C MET A 523 12.51 -19.29 -5.01
N ASP A 524 11.31 -19.56 -4.48
CA ASP A 524 10.25 -20.28 -5.23
C ASP A 524 9.84 -19.49 -6.47
N ILE A 525 9.68 -18.17 -6.32
CA ILE A 525 9.32 -17.26 -7.41
C ILE A 525 10.46 -17.21 -8.45
N ASP A 526 11.70 -17.02 -8.02
CA ASP A 526 12.85 -17.00 -8.93
C ASP A 526 13.00 -18.32 -9.70
N ASN A 527 12.90 -19.44 -9.03
CA ASN A 527 12.98 -20.75 -9.68
C ASN A 527 11.88 -20.92 -10.74
N GLY A 528 10.63 -20.54 -10.42
CA GLY A 528 9.55 -20.59 -11.39
C GLY A 528 9.76 -19.66 -12.59
N LEU A 529 10.27 -18.44 -12.39
CA LEU A 529 10.64 -17.55 -13.49
C LEU A 529 11.76 -18.12 -14.34
N MET A 530 12.73 -18.80 -13.72
CA MET A 530 13.83 -19.47 -14.44
C MET A 530 13.33 -20.62 -15.32
N GLU A 531 12.38 -21.41 -14.84
CA GLU A 531 11.77 -22.50 -15.63
C GLU A 531 11.09 -21.96 -16.89
N LEU A 532 10.39 -20.81 -16.81
CA LEU A 532 9.72 -20.18 -17.95
C LEU A 532 10.67 -19.84 -19.10
N VAL A 533 11.88 -19.41 -18.77
CA VAL A 533 12.87 -18.91 -19.76
C VAL A 533 14.00 -19.91 -20.00
N LYS A 534 13.93 -21.14 -19.47
CA LYS A 534 14.98 -22.15 -19.54
C LYS A 534 16.35 -21.59 -19.14
N GLY A 535 16.37 -20.73 -18.15
CA GLY A 535 17.54 -20.01 -17.69
C GLY A 535 18.38 -20.81 -16.68
N ALA A 536 19.50 -20.22 -16.25
CA ALA A 536 20.37 -20.86 -15.25
C ALA A 536 19.83 -20.64 -13.82
N PRO A 537 19.91 -21.62 -12.91
CA PRO A 537 19.51 -21.47 -11.51
C PRO A 537 20.21 -20.29 -10.84
N LEU A 538 19.57 -19.68 -9.85
CA LEU A 538 20.08 -18.50 -9.13
C LEU A 538 21.50 -18.71 -8.61
N ALA A 539 21.78 -19.86 -8.01
CA ALA A 539 23.13 -20.21 -7.53
C ALA A 539 24.21 -20.12 -8.61
N LYS A 540 23.89 -20.52 -9.86
CA LYS A 540 24.82 -20.41 -10.98
C LYS A 540 24.94 -18.96 -11.48
N ARG A 541 23.87 -18.18 -11.43
CA ARG A 541 23.90 -16.75 -11.82
C ARG A 541 24.71 -15.92 -10.83
N LEU A 542 24.59 -16.20 -9.54
CA LEU A 542 25.28 -15.50 -8.46
C LEU A 542 26.74 -15.91 -8.29
N SER A 543 27.17 -17.10 -8.72
CA SER A 543 28.53 -17.60 -8.53
C SER A 543 29.61 -16.68 -9.14
N LYS A 544 29.24 -15.79 -10.07
CA LYS A 544 30.13 -14.79 -10.65
C LYS A 544 30.22 -13.48 -9.83
N ASN A 545 29.27 -13.25 -8.92
CA ASN A 545 29.11 -11.99 -8.21
C ASN A 545 29.57 -12.05 -6.75
N TYR A 546 29.84 -13.25 -6.22
CA TYR A 546 30.29 -13.44 -4.85
C TYR A 546 31.74 -13.88 -4.80
N GLU A 547 32.52 -13.19 -3.97
CA GLU A 547 33.94 -13.51 -3.75
C GLU A 547 34.14 -14.85 -3.04
N THR A 548 33.14 -15.32 -2.29
CA THR A 548 33.19 -16.58 -1.55
C THR A 548 31.91 -17.40 -1.68
N LYS A 549 32.06 -18.73 -1.72
CA LYS A 549 30.94 -19.67 -1.67
C LYS A 549 30.07 -19.47 -0.43
N LYS A 550 30.66 -19.15 0.72
CA LYS A 550 29.96 -18.91 1.98
C LYS A 550 28.97 -17.74 1.88
N SER A 551 29.35 -16.64 1.22
CA SER A 551 28.47 -15.49 1.00
C SER A 551 27.32 -15.82 0.06
N ALA A 552 27.59 -16.58 -1.01
CA ALA A 552 26.54 -17.06 -1.91
C ALA A 552 25.55 -18.00 -1.22
N ASP A 553 26.04 -18.93 -0.38
CA ASP A 553 25.20 -19.85 0.36
C ASP A 553 24.33 -19.12 1.42
N ALA A 554 24.87 -18.11 2.08
CA ALA A 554 24.13 -17.27 3.02
C ALA A 554 23.01 -16.49 2.31
N PHE A 555 23.30 -15.92 1.15
CA PHE A 555 22.30 -15.25 0.33
C PHE A 555 21.18 -16.18 -0.11
N LEU A 556 21.52 -17.34 -0.65
CA LEU A 556 20.52 -18.35 -1.07
C LEU A 556 19.67 -18.82 0.12
N GLY A 557 20.30 -19.02 1.28
CA GLY A 557 19.59 -19.36 2.51
C GLY A 557 18.59 -18.29 2.94
N GLY A 558 18.93 -17.00 2.75
CA GLY A 558 18.05 -15.89 3.06
C GLY A 558 16.88 -15.72 2.07
N MET A 559 17.01 -16.21 0.83
CA MET A 559 15.92 -16.17 -0.17
C MET A 559 14.87 -17.27 0.03
N GLY A 560 15.20 -18.34 0.74
CA GLY A 560 14.28 -19.40 1.11
C GLY A 560 13.55 -19.09 2.41
N LYS A 561 12.42 -19.74 2.63
CA LYS A 561 11.77 -19.75 3.96
C LYS A 561 12.27 -20.98 4.74
N SER A 562 12.60 -20.78 6.01
CA SER A 562 12.85 -21.89 6.92
C SER A 562 11.57 -22.70 7.13
N GLN A 563 11.70 -23.96 7.58
CA GLN A 563 10.55 -24.81 7.91
C GLN A 563 9.61 -24.16 8.94
N VAL A 564 10.18 -23.39 9.88
CA VAL A 564 9.40 -22.65 10.90
C VAL A 564 8.59 -21.53 10.24
N GLU A 565 9.19 -20.77 9.32
CA GLU A 565 8.51 -19.69 8.60
C GLU A 565 7.43 -20.23 7.65
N VAL A 566 7.69 -21.33 6.94
CA VAL A 566 6.69 -21.99 6.09
C VAL A 566 5.51 -22.44 6.94
N ARG A 567 5.78 -23.13 8.06
CA ARG A 567 4.72 -23.55 8.98
C ARG A 567 3.91 -22.37 9.49
N LYS A 568 4.57 -21.27 9.87
CA LYS A 568 3.92 -20.05 10.33
C LYS A 568 3.04 -19.43 9.25
N SER A 569 3.53 -19.31 8.01
CA SER A 569 2.75 -18.79 6.89
C SER A 569 1.45 -19.55 6.65
N PHE A 570 1.49 -20.88 6.73
CA PHE A 570 0.30 -21.72 6.61
C PHE A 570 -0.63 -21.64 7.82
N MET A 571 -0.09 -21.41 9.04
CA MET A 571 -0.89 -21.16 10.25
C MET A 571 -1.63 -19.83 10.11
N ASP A 572 -0.92 -18.76 9.72
CA ASP A 572 -1.48 -17.41 9.57
C ASP A 572 -2.59 -17.41 8.50
N GLU A 573 -2.38 -18.09 7.37
CA GLU A 573 -3.39 -18.26 6.31
C GLU A 573 -4.63 -19.02 6.83
N ALA A 574 -4.43 -20.10 7.58
CA ALA A 574 -5.54 -20.85 8.14
C ALA A 574 -6.29 -20.06 9.22
N GLN A 575 -5.57 -19.29 10.04
CA GLN A 575 -6.17 -18.37 11.03
C GLN A 575 -7.02 -17.31 10.34
N GLU A 576 -6.52 -16.70 9.26
CA GLU A 576 -7.29 -15.71 8.48
C GLU A 576 -8.58 -16.33 7.92
N GLN A 577 -8.49 -17.57 7.37
CA GLN A 577 -9.65 -18.24 6.81
C GLN A 577 -10.71 -18.55 7.88
N PHE A 578 -10.33 -19.17 9.01
CA PHE A 578 -11.29 -19.63 10.00
C PHE A 578 -11.63 -18.60 11.09
N GLY A 579 -10.94 -17.44 11.12
CA GLY A 579 -11.11 -16.42 12.14
C GLY A 579 -10.68 -16.85 13.55
N GLN A 580 -9.92 -17.95 13.64
CA GLN A 580 -9.33 -18.47 14.87
C GLN A 580 -8.01 -19.20 14.57
N GLU A 581 -7.08 -19.15 15.51
CA GLU A 581 -5.81 -19.86 15.39
C GLU A 581 -6.05 -21.39 15.50
N PRO A 582 -5.60 -22.19 14.52
CA PRO A 582 -5.66 -23.65 14.61
C PRO A 582 -4.82 -24.18 15.78
N VAL A 583 -5.33 -25.19 16.48
CA VAL A 583 -4.58 -25.90 17.54
C VAL A 583 -3.30 -26.55 16.99
N GLN A 584 -3.39 -27.04 15.76
CA GLN A 584 -2.29 -27.72 15.08
C GLN A 584 -2.45 -27.60 13.56
N ILE A 585 -1.31 -27.58 12.85
CA ILE A 585 -1.26 -27.71 11.39
C ILE A 585 -0.27 -28.82 11.00
N SER A 586 -0.63 -29.61 10.00
CA SER A 586 0.18 -30.68 9.39
C SER A 586 -0.11 -30.80 7.89
N ASP A 587 0.65 -31.63 7.20
CA ASP A 587 0.47 -31.98 5.76
C ASP A 587 0.30 -30.75 4.86
N TYR A 588 0.99 -29.65 5.22
CA TYR A 588 0.91 -28.39 4.50
C TYR A 588 1.95 -28.34 3.37
N LYS A 589 1.49 -27.95 2.17
CA LYS A 589 2.36 -27.78 1.00
C LYS A 589 1.72 -26.94 -0.09
N VAL A 590 2.54 -26.22 -0.84
CA VAL A 590 2.17 -25.69 -2.14
C VAL A 590 2.28 -26.82 -3.17
N ILE A 591 1.20 -27.06 -3.90
CA ILE A 591 1.09 -28.12 -4.92
C ILE A 591 1.45 -27.56 -6.30
N ASN A 592 0.92 -26.36 -6.61
CA ASN A 592 1.23 -25.64 -7.83
C ASN A 592 1.44 -24.16 -7.51
N PRO A 593 2.64 -23.60 -7.70
CA PRO A 593 2.93 -22.19 -7.42
C PRO A 593 2.29 -21.23 -8.42
N ALA A 594 1.71 -21.73 -9.52
CA ALA A 594 1.06 -20.95 -10.58
C ALA A 594 1.91 -19.79 -11.13
N LEU A 595 3.16 -20.04 -11.40
CA LEU A 595 4.06 -19.06 -12.04
C LEU A 595 4.05 -19.21 -13.57
N GLU A 596 3.58 -20.36 -14.08
CA GLU A 596 3.44 -20.66 -15.50
C GLU A 596 2.03 -20.30 -16.02
N ASN A 597 1.94 -19.63 -17.18
CA ASN A 597 0.65 -19.30 -17.81
C ASN A 597 -0.23 -20.51 -18.17
N ASN A 598 0.39 -21.65 -18.48
CA ASN A 598 -0.31 -22.89 -18.80
C ASN A 598 -0.80 -23.66 -17.57
N LYS A 599 -0.33 -23.26 -16.37
CA LYS A 599 -0.77 -23.80 -15.08
C LYS A 599 -1.22 -22.65 -14.16
N PRO A 600 -2.27 -21.89 -14.53
CA PRO A 600 -2.58 -20.60 -13.87
C PRO A 600 -3.29 -20.74 -12.53
N VAL A 601 -3.49 -21.95 -12.02
CA VAL A 601 -4.18 -22.21 -10.76
C VAL A 601 -3.16 -22.34 -9.64
N PHE A 602 -3.14 -21.42 -8.70
CA PHE A 602 -2.38 -21.58 -7.46
C PHE A 602 -3.08 -22.59 -6.57
N GLU A 603 -2.36 -23.64 -6.20
CA GLU A 603 -2.94 -24.78 -5.47
C GLU A 603 -2.08 -25.14 -4.27
N PHE A 604 -2.72 -25.27 -3.11
CA PHE A 604 -2.06 -25.68 -1.88
C PHE A 604 -2.99 -26.52 -1.00
N SER A 605 -2.41 -27.28 -0.09
CA SER A 605 -3.16 -28.10 0.86
C SER A 605 -2.62 -27.95 2.28
N SER A 606 -3.47 -28.19 3.26
CA SER A 606 -3.11 -28.30 4.67
C SER A 606 -4.13 -29.11 5.45
N THR A 607 -3.68 -29.70 6.56
CA THR A 607 -4.53 -30.31 7.57
C THR A 607 -4.46 -29.48 8.84
N VAL A 608 -5.60 -29.02 9.35
CA VAL A 608 -5.68 -28.25 10.59
C VAL A 608 -6.58 -28.92 11.62
N ILE A 609 -6.26 -28.73 12.89
CA ILE A 609 -7.14 -29.10 14.01
C ILE A 609 -7.78 -27.84 14.55
N LEU A 610 -9.11 -27.79 14.50
CA LEU A 610 -9.91 -26.69 15.03
C LEU A 610 -10.61 -27.10 16.31
N ASN A 611 -10.69 -26.21 17.28
CA ASN A 611 -11.50 -26.32 18.50
C ASN A 611 -12.66 -25.31 18.45
N ASN A 612 -13.50 -25.33 19.49
CA ASN A 612 -14.59 -24.35 19.69
C ASN A 612 -15.74 -24.39 18.65
N LEU A 613 -15.69 -25.29 17.65
CA LEU A 613 -16.75 -25.43 16.64
C LEU A 613 -17.75 -26.54 17.00
N VAL A 614 -17.46 -27.35 18.02
CA VAL A 614 -18.32 -28.46 18.48
C VAL A 614 -18.62 -28.29 19.97
N LYS A 615 -19.89 -28.35 20.34
CA LYS A 615 -20.35 -28.28 21.73
C LYS A 615 -21.19 -29.47 22.09
N LYS A 616 -20.90 -30.12 23.22
CA LYS A 616 -21.69 -31.23 23.73
C LYS A 616 -23.03 -30.71 24.28
N ALA A 617 -24.13 -31.35 23.93
CA ALA A 617 -25.50 -31.08 24.41
C ALA A 617 -26.19 -32.40 24.82
N GLY A 618 -26.03 -32.80 26.07
CA GLY A 618 -26.49 -34.09 26.54
C GLY A 618 -25.73 -35.26 25.85
N ASN A 619 -26.46 -36.11 25.17
CA ASN A 619 -25.90 -37.21 24.35
C ASN A 619 -25.63 -36.82 22.89
N SER A 620 -25.92 -35.60 22.52
CA SER A 620 -25.79 -35.05 21.19
C SER A 620 -24.68 -33.99 21.14
N TYR A 621 -24.30 -33.54 19.92
CA TYR A 621 -23.31 -32.49 19.71
C TYR A 621 -23.86 -31.45 18.74
N ILE A 622 -23.65 -30.19 19.08
CA ILE A 622 -23.96 -29.04 18.20
C ILE A 622 -22.67 -28.67 17.47
N LEU A 623 -22.69 -28.69 16.14
CA LEU A 623 -21.61 -28.25 15.29
C LEU A 623 -21.96 -26.92 14.62
N ASP A 624 -21.07 -25.94 14.72
CA ASP A 624 -21.13 -24.66 14.01
C ASP A 624 -20.76 -24.88 12.53
N ALA A 625 -21.65 -25.50 11.75
CA ALA A 625 -21.40 -25.94 10.39
C ALA A 625 -21.11 -24.78 9.42
N GLY A 626 -21.80 -23.65 9.59
CA GLY A 626 -21.57 -22.45 8.78
C GLY A 626 -20.15 -21.89 8.89
N LYS A 627 -19.52 -22.01 10.07
CA LYS A 627 -18.16 -21.53 10.31
C LYS A 627 -17.06 -22.34 9.59
N LEU A 628 -17.38 -23.49 9.04
CA LEU A 628 -16.45 -24.25 8.18
C LEU A 628 -16.10 -23.51 6.88
N THR A 629 -16.88 -22.50 6.49
CA THR A 629 -16.58 -21.62 5.34
C THR A 629 -15.72 -20.40 5.70
N GLY A 630 -15.32 -20.28 6.95
CA GLY A 630 -14.57 -19.13 7.47
C GLY A 630 -15.44 -18.14 8.25
N SER A 631 -14.89 -16.98 8.56
CA SER A 631 -15.61 -15.90 9.25
C SER A 631 -16.26 -14.95 8.25
N PHE A 632 -17.48 -14.51 8.56
CA PHE A 632 -18.19 -13.49 7.78
C PHE A 632 -18.48 -12.25 8.63
N VAL A 633 -18.52 -11.10 7.96
CA VAL A 633 -18.74 -9.82 8.61
C VAL A 633 -20.21 -9.65 8.95
N GLN A 634 -20.48 -9.30 10.20
CA GLN A 634 -21.77 -8.77 10.62
C GLN A 634 -21.78 -7.26 10.34
N LEU A 635 -22.82 -6.77 9.69
CA LEU A 635 -23.03 -5.35 9.47
C LEU A 635 -23.85 -4.76 10.62
N ASP A 636 -23.35 -3.66 11.18
CA ASP A 636 -24.08 -2.86 12.16
C ASP A 636 -25.01 -1.83 11.49
N GLU A 637 -25.71 -1.02 12.30
CA GLU A 637 -26.59 0.03 11.78
C GLU A 637 -25.85 1.15 11.03
N ASN A 638 -24.60 1.45 11.44
CA ASN A 638 -23.78 2.48 10.79
C ASN A 638 -23.25 1.97 9.45
N ASP A 639 -22.88 0.69 9.38
CA ASP A 639 -22.47 0.05 8.13
C ASP A 639 -23.56 0.11 7.06
N ARG A 640 -24.85 0.15 7.46
CA ARG A 640 -26.00 0.21 6.55
C ARG A 640 -26.24 1.61 5.98
N LYS A 641 -25.80 2.66 6.69
CA LYS A 641 -25.98 4.08 6.31
C LYS A 641 -24.82 4.54 5.40
N ARG A 642 -24.88 4.15 4.12
CA ARG A 642 -23.82 4.46 3.15
C ARG A 642 -24.21 5.57 2.20
N THR A 643 -23.31 6.54 2.01
CA THR A 643 -23.46 7.63 1.04
C THR A 643 -22.37 7.60 -0.05
N LEU A 644 -21.31 6.82 0.15
CA LEU A 644 -20.18 6.72 -0.75
C LEU A 644 -20.31 5.48 -1.66
N ASP A 645 -19.88 5.61 -2.92
CA ASP A 645 -19.82 4.51 -3.88
C ASP A 645 -18.93 3.37 -3.36
N ILE A 646 -19.07 2.18 -3.92
CA ILE A 646 -18.47 0.94 -3.46
C ILE A 646 -17.36 0.54 -4.43
N TYR A 647 -16.12 0.55 -3.96
CA TYR A 647 -14.93 0.20 -4.72
C TYR A 647 -14.40 -1.17 -4.27
N MET A 648 -14.95 -2.25 -4.81
CA MET A 648 -14.46 -3.60 -4.51
C MET A 648 -13.14 -3.87 -5.25
N PRO A 649 -12.25 -4.74 -4.71
CA PRO A 649 -10.97 -5.06 -5.36
C PRO A 649 -11.13 -5.63 -6.77
N ALA A 650 -12.06 -6.57 -6.96
CA ALA A 650 -12.36 -7.21 -8.24
C ALA A 650 -13.77 -7.82 -8.23
N ALA A 651 -14.32 -8.08 -9.42
CA ALA A 651 -15.35 -9.10 -9.58
C ALA A 651 -14.74 -10.45 -9.24
N ARG A 652 -15.38 -11.25 -8.37
CA ARG A 652 -14.79 -12.48 -7.82
C ARG A 652 -15.83 -13.47 -7.34
N SER A 653 -15.42 -14.73 -7.26
CA SER A 653 -16.25 -15.81 -6.72
C SER A 653 -15.46 -16.71 -5.76
N LEU A 654 -16.16 -17.23 -4.76
CA LEU A 654 -15.63 -18.18 -3.78
C LEU A 654 -16.58 -19.35 -3.70
N THR A 655 -16.05 -20.57 -3.74
CA THR A 655 -16.84 -21.80 -3.61
C THR A 655 -16.19 -22.71 -2.59
N PHE A 656 -16.98 -23.10 -1.60
CA PHE A 656 -16.60 -24.11 -0.61
C PHE A 656 -17.37 -25.42 -0.91
N LYS A 657 -16.64 -26.53 -0.90
CA LYS A 657 -17.17 -27.88 -1.04
C LYS A 657 -16.74 -28.68 0.19
N ILE A 658 -17.64 -28.85 1.13
CA ILE A 658 -17.36 -29.40 2.45
C ILE A 658 -18.03 -30.76 2.56
N ASN A 659 -17.27 -31.80 2.92
CA ASN A 659 -17.75 -33.11 3.28
C ASN A 659 -17.47 -33.35 4.77
N LEU A 660 -18.50 -33.47 5.57
CA LEU A 660 -18.40 -33.80 6.98
C LEU A 660 -18.76 -35.27 7.19
N ALA A 661 -17.83 -36.05 7.71
CA ALA A 661 -18.08 -37.44 8.14
C ALA A 661 -18.93 -37.40 9.41
N ILE A 662 -20.15 -37.94 9.33
CA ILE A 662 -21.04 -38.11 10.46
C ILE A 662 -20.55 -39.36 11.25
N PRO A 663 -20.24 -39.22 12.55
CA PRO A 663 -19.78 -40.37 13.35
C PRO A 663 -20.78 -41.51 13.38
N GLN A 664 -20.27 -42.70 13.49
CA GLN A 664 -21.10 -43.90 13.55
C GLN A 664 -22.10 -43.80 14.73
N GLY A 665 -23.38 -44.11 14.47
CA GLY A 665 -24.43 -44.01 15.46
C GLY A 665 -25.04 -42.62 15.66
N TYR A 666 -24.63 -41.64 14.86
CA TYR A 666 -25.20 -40.28 14.88
C TYR A 666 -25.95 -39.98 13.58
N GLN A 667 -26.92 -39.06 13.67
CA GLN A 667 -27.66 -38.51 12.55
C GLN A 667 -27.51 -36.98 12.57
N ALA A 668 -27.40 -36.33 11.40
CA ALA A 668 -27.38 -34.88 11.29
C ALA A 668 -28.81 -34.34 11.17
N LYS A 669 -29.19 -33.43 12.04
CA LYS A 669 -30.47 -32.70 12.04
C LYS A 669 -30.23 -31.17 11.79
N GLY A 670 -31.24 -30.48 11.24
CA GLY A 670 -31.15 -29.08 10.91
C GLY A 670 -30.37 -28.81 9.60
N VAL A 671 -30.22 -29.82 8.76
CA VAL A 671 -29.48 -29.74 7.48
C VAL A 671 -30.22 -28.86 6.48
N GLU A 672 -31.54 -28.82 6.51
CA GLU A 672 -32.41 -28.01 5.66
C GLU A 672 -32.15 -26.50 5.82
N GLU A 673 -31.77 -26.03 7.02
CA GLU A 673 -31.47 -24.65 7.33
C GLU A 673 -30.16 -24.14 6.69
N LEU A 674 -29.33 -25.08 6.23
CA LEU A 674 -28.12 -24.77 5.49
C LEU A 674 -28.39 -24.42 4.00
N ASN A 675 -29.66 -24.49 3.55
CA ASN A 675 -30.00 -24.19 2.16
C ASN A 675 -30.44 -22.74 2.04
N THR A 676 -29.70 -21.95 1.27
CA THR A 676 -29.95 -20.51 1.06
C THR A 676 -29.73 -20.15 -0.41
N LYS A 677 -30.61 -19.31 -0.94
CA LYS A 677 -30.42 -18.73 -2.28
C LYS A 677 -30.81 -17.26 -2.29
N LYS A 678 -29.84 -16.39 -2.49
CA LYS A 678 -30.01 -14.95 -2.71
C LYS A 678 -29.21 -14.55 -3.94
N ALA A 679 -29.84 -13.78 -4.82
CA ALA A 679 -29.18 -13.28 -6.03
C ALA A 679 -29.83 -11.95 -6.47
N ASN A 680 -28.99 -11.03 -6.89
CA ASN A 680 -29.40 -9.75 -7.48
C ASN A 680 -28.32 -9.27 -8.46
N LYS A 681 -28.45 -8.06 -9.00
CA LYS A 681 -27.49 -7.54 -10.00
C LYS A 681 -26.05 -7.39 -9.49
N THR A 682 -25.84 -7.29 -8.18
CA THR A 682 -24.51 -7.11 -7.60
C THR A 682 -23.80 -8.44 -7.33
N GLY A 683 -24.53 -9.57 -7.40
CA GLY A 683 -23.93 -10.89 -7.19
C GLY A 683 -24.92 -11.93 -6.65
N SER A 684 -24.39 -12.94 -5.99
CA SER A 684 -25.20 -14.00 -5.38
C SER A 684 -24.53 -14.63 -4.16
N PHE A 685 -25.37 -15.14 -3.26
CA PHE A 685 -25.00 -16.08 -2.23
C PHE A 685 -25.90 -17.30 -2.32
N THR A 686 -25.31 -18.50 -2.47
CA THR A 686 -26.05 -19.76 -2.52
C THR A 686 -25.39 -20.82 -1.66
N SER A 687 -26.18 -21.59 -0.97
CA SER A 687 -25.73 -22.77 -0.24
C SER A 687 -26.71 -23.91 -0.41
N SER A 688 -26.18 -25.14 -0.42
CA SER A 688 -26.97 -26.37 -0.47
C SER A 688 -26.31 -27.44 0.39
N ALA A 689 -27.11 -28.24 1.10
CA ALA A 689 -26.63 -29.29 1.95
C ALA A 689 -27.44 -30.55 1.73
N THR A 690 -26.77 -31.70 1.68
CA THR A 690 -27.38 -33.03 1.50
C THR A 690 -26.64 -34.07 2.32
N VAL A 691 -27.39 -35.06 2.85
CA VAL A 691 -26.83 -36.22 3.56
C VAL A 691 -26.94 -37.46 2.67
N LYS A 692 -25.80 -38.15 2.45
CA LYS A 692 -25.76 -39.45 1.79
C LYS A 692 -24.98 -40.43 2.68
N GLY A 693 -25.68 -41.46 3.20
CA GLY A 693 -25.08 -42.37 4.16
C GLY A 693 -24.60 -41.60 5.40
N ASN A 694 -23.35 -41.73 5.71
CA ASN A 694 -22.69 -41.05 6.84
C ASN A 694 -21.91 -39.77 6.44
N VAL A 695 -22.21 -39.16 5.31
CA VAL A 695 -21.54 -37.93 4.86
C VAL A 695 -22.56 -36.82 4.66
N LEU A 696 -22.37 -35.68 5.32
CA LEU A 696 -23.04 -34.44 5.05
C LEU A 696 -22.17 -33.63 4.07
N SER A 697 -22.68 -33.42 2.86
CA SER A 697 -22.04 -32.57 1.85
C SER A 697 -22.69 -31.20 1.82
N ILE A 698 -21.88 -30.13 1.93
CA ILE A 698 -22.32 -28.73 1.90
C ILE A 698 -21.57 -28.03 0.77
N ILE A 699 -22.29 -27.34 -0.10
CA ILE A 699 -21.71 -26.49 -1.15
C ILE A 699 -22.16 -25.07 -0.90
N VAL A 700 -21.20 -24.14 -0.81
CA VAL A 700 -21.48 -22.70 -0.62
C VAL A 700 -20.79 -21.93 -1.72
N SER A 701 -21.51 -21.06 -2.39
CA SER A 701 -20.96 -20.16 -3.42
C SER A 701 -21.33 -18.71 -3.13
N ARG A 702 -20.36 -17.84 -3.25
CA ARG A 702 -20.47 -16.39 -3.10
C ARG A 702 -19.86 -15.70 -4.31
N VAL A 703 -20.63 -14.83 -4.94
CA VAL A 703 -20.23 -14.10 -6.15
C VAL A 703 -20.43 -12.62 -5.94
N TYR A 704 -19.41 -11.82 -6.26
CA TYR A 704 -19.51 -10.37 -6.49
C TYR A 704 -19.32 -10.15 -7.98
N ALA A 705 -20.37 -9.64 -8.64
CA ALA A 705 -20.44 -9.54 -10.10
C ALA A 705 -19.56 -8.42 -10.67
N GLY A 706 -19.36 -7.35 -9.90
CA GLY A 706 -18.58 -6.18 -10.28
C GLY A 706 -17.49 -5.85 -9.27
N ASN A 707 -16.69 -4.85 -9.62
CA ASN A 707 -15.71 -4.23 -8.75
C ASN A 707 -16.07 -2.79 -8.37
N PHE A 708 -17.20 -2.27 -8.87
CA PHE A 708 -17.74 -0.95 -8.57
C PHE A 708 -19.26 -0.99 -8.56
N GLU A 709 -19.85 -0.43 -7.51
CA GLU A 709 -21.29 -0.23 -7.41
C GLU A 709 -21.59 1.19 -6.90
N LYS A 710 -22.73 1.73 -7.28
CA LYS A 710 -23.19 3.02 -6.74
C LYS A 710 -23.63 2.88 -5.28
N ALA A 711 -23.52 3.97 -4.50
CA ALA A 711 -24.02 4.01 -3.12
C ALA A 711 -25.49 3.56 -3.00
N ALA A 712 -26.32 3.91 -4.00
CA ALA A 712 -27.72 3.50 -4.07
C ALA A 712 -27.92 1.97 -4.15
N ASP A 713 -26.92 1.22 -4.59
CA ASP A 713 -26.95 -0.25 -4.71
C ASP A 713 -26.47 -0.94 -3.41
N TRP A 714 -26.08 -0.18 -2.41
CA TRP A 714 -25.63 -0.73 -1.13
C TRP A 714 -26.62 -1.70 -0.47
N PRO A 715 -27.94 -1.43 -0.48
CA PRO A 715 -28.93 -2.40 0.04
C PRO A 715 -28.86 -3.77 -0.64
N LEU A 716 -28.58 -3.82 -1.94
CA LEU A 716 -28.42 -5.08 -2.69
C LEU A 716 -27.18 -5.84 -2.30
N VAL A 717 -26.08 -5.12 -2.04
CA VAL A 717 -24.82 -5.72 -1.55
C VAL A 717 -25.00 -6.24 -0.14
N THR A 718 -25.66 -5.46 0.75
CA THR A 718 -25.89 -5.87 2.14
C THR A 718 -26.81 -7.08 2.23
N GLU A 719 -27.78 -7.23 1.35
CA GLU A 719 -28.63 -8.44 1.28
C GLU A 719 -27.76 -9.71 1.10
N LEU A 720 -26.74 -9.67 0.26
CA LEU A 720 -25.84 -10.80 0.04
C LEU A 720 -24.89 -11.02 1.23
N VAL A 721 -24.42 -9.94 1.87
CA VAL A 721 -23.59 -10.02 3.08
C VAL A 721 -24.37 -10.60 4.24
N ASP A 722 -25.62 -10.16 4.44
CA ASP A 722 -26.51 -10.67 5.48
C ASP A 722 -26.86 -12.15 5.29
N ALA A 723 -27.10 -12.58 4.04
CA ALA A 723 -27.35 -13.98 3.73
C ALA A 723 -26.11 -14.85 4.04
N ALA A 724 -24.92 -14.35 3.73
CA ALA A 724 -23.67 -15.03 4.06
C ALA A 724 -23.44 -15.09 5.58
N PHE A 725 -23.70 -14.01 6.30
CA PHE A 725 -23.58 -13.96 7.76
C PHE A 725 -24.61 -14.88 8.45
N ALA A 726 -25.86 -14.89 7.96
CA ALA A 726 -26.89 -15.78 8.47
C ALA A 726 -26.50 -17.26 8.31
N PHE A 727 -25.97 -17.62 7.11
CA PHE A 727 -25.42 -18.97 6.87
C PHE A 727 -24.27 -19.30 7.83
N ASN A 728 -23.35 -18.36 8.04
CA ASN A 728 -22.18 -18.56 8.92
C ASN A 728 -22.55 -18.89 10.37
N ASN A 729 -23.74 -18.49 10.81
CA ASN A 729 -24.27 -18.80 12.13
C ASN A 729 -25.10 -20.08 12.21
N GLN A 730 -25.29 -20.77 11.06
CA GLN A 730 -26.05 -22.03 11.04
C GLN A 730 -25.29 -23.17 11.70
N LYS A 731 -26.06 -23.97 12.42
CA LYS A 731 -25.60 -25.10 13.21
C LYS A 731 -26.33 -26.35 12.80
N ILE A 732 -25.69 -27.49 12.97
CA ILE A 732 -26.34 -28.79 12.89
C ILE A 732 -26.25 -29.49 14.22
N LEU A 733 -27.22 -30.35 14.50
CA LEU A 733 -27.21 -31.25 15.62
C LEU A 733 -26.79 -32.64 15.14
N LEU A 734 -25.77 -33.17 15.76
CA LEU A 734 -25.41 -34.59 15.64
C LEU A 734 -26.11 -35.34 16.79
N GLU A 735 -27.22 -35.98 16.49
CA GLU A 735 -28.07 -36.71 17.43
C GLU A 735 -27.73 -38.19 17.41
N LYS A 736 -27.63 -38.81 18.60
CA LYS A 736 -27.27 -40.22 18.72
C LYS A 736 -28.50 -41.11 18.49
#